data_e27178fd85fb70fda3652226f9e3d045
#
_entry.id   e27178fd85fb70fda3652226f9e3d045
#
_cell.length_a   1.000
_cell.length_b   1.000
_cell.length_c   1.000
_cell.angle_alpha   90.00
_cell.angle_beta   90.00
_cell.angle_gamma   90.00
#
_symmetry.space_group_name_H-M   'P 1'
#
loop_
_entity.id
_entity.type
_entity.pdbx_description
1 polymer ?
#
loop_
_entity_poly.entity_id
_entity_poly.type
_entity_poly.pdbx_seq_one_letter_code
_entity_poly.pdbx_strand_id
1 'polypeptide(L)'
;MIRVTLWTAAGPAGTRWRPTLAHMWIGCATALAGCPCAQAQTAAPSKNNTAAAAAPVVADARIEPIDRAQAEQARLKALIDAAPKGYEDRFMNPDTGTAEADASPEAEQPQGFRAWLVESRIGFGDATSTGFGRQRASEFGQRFEYRRETLNYGEFVLQADARHLSGDSFLSGGGIGSLGYAREATSGRFTLRNLGFPLTAQTFADTAVGDIYSELTDGLSRNYRLSLGSTTVRGASTRIFNSDIDVRAGFGKRGNLAGGPYPGFEKSQGTLAWLGATRRLGEPWFASFQLDQARDVPAYYFDPVTAQGFGRKDVTSWATSIGYGREPLRDGDVRARATLVGSRTSSPTPGVATGSSNGLFLEAGARTGAWRHEAGVYAARPNLYFGDYPLATGTRGAYWRIDRSDSRLNWGAALDFERAAPNESFNLFGYRRAGASGNFQYLLDRNSSFGGSLNLMQTRYEGTAAGATSQASSQGSRFRSLYADAFYQTRFFDWPRSRFNLSVRRNEAIVLGDGTATGEELLWEQDWIGGRFETLRPELTTTIGYARDRSNGSTRNYPTAGVQFRFWLDDGFSVTGNLRYTSQHGGLYTSRGLSGTVSAEKNLAPGWRAGIAANLNQARATSVPVALNTPALFRTSDKTVYVYLRWEGSGGSAYQAVGARTGNAGSGSVAGRVFYDTNNDGEAQIGEGGVANVEVLLDGRYRAVTDRDGRFEFPQVTTGRHQLTLTSETVPLPWGPARDAGASVDVPLRGQASAAIPVTRVGQ
;
A
#
# COMPACT_ATOMS: atom_id res chain seq x y z
N MET A 1 40.60 -4.51 -10.02
CA MET A 1 41.18 -3.17 -10.33
C MET A 1 40.33 -2.53 -11.44
N ILE A 2 39.40 -1.66 -11.11
CA ILE A 2 38.59 -0.92 -12.10
C ILE A 2 39.13 0.50 -12.09
N ARG A 3 39.75 0.90 -13.20
CA ARG A 3 40.20 2.28 -13.44
C ARG A 3 38.97 3.15 -13.71
N VAL A 4 38.64 4.04 -12.82
CA VAL A 4 37.65 5.10 -13.04
C VAL A 4 38.37 6.28 -13.70
N THR A 5 38.10 6.47 -14.99
CA THR A 5 38.59 7.65 -15.73
C THR A 5 37.56 8.78 -15.58
N LEU A 6 37.87 9.80 -14.81
CA LEU A 6 37.11 11.03 -14.74
C LEU A 6 37.30 11.83 -16.05
N TRP A 7 36.22 11.96 -16.83
CA TRP A 7 36.18 12.87 -17.98
C TRP A 7 35.61 14.21 -17.52
N THR A 8 36.43 15.24 -17.62
CA THR A 8 35.97 16.62 -17.51
C THR A 8 35.46 17.06 -18.88
N ALA A 9 34.16 17.29 -18.99
CA ALA A 9 33.55 17.89 -20.18
C ALA A 9 33.70 19.41 -20.07
N ALA A 10 34.42 20.00 -20.99
CA ALA A 10 34.48 21.45 -21.22
C ALA A 10 33.19 21.87 -21.95
N GLY A 11 32.31 22.62 -21.30
CA GLY A 11 31.19 23.32 -21.92
C GLY A 11 31.51 24.79 -22.14
N PRO A 12 30.86 25.52 -23.06
CA PRO A 12 31.18 26.89 -23.38
C PRO A 12 30.77 27.87 -22.27
N ALA A 13 31.58 28.91 -22.20
CA ALA A 13 31.70 29.95 -21.20
C ALA A 13 30.38 30.55 -20.63
N GLY A 14 30.35 30.67 -19.31
CA GLY A 14 29.57 31.70 -18.65
C GLY A 14 28.79 31.24 -17.43
N THR A 15 29.44 30.76 -16.39
CA THR A 15 29.12 31.01 -14.98
C THR A 15 30.11 30.26 -14.08
N ARG A 16 30.89 31.01 -13.34
CA ARG A 16 31.83 30.46 -12.35
C ARG A 16 31.09 29.92 -11.15
N TRP A 17 30.96 28.60 -11.05
CA TRP A 17 30.59 27.92 -9.81
C TRP A 17 31.86 27.57 -9.03
N ARG A 18 31.94 28.02 -7.78
CA ARG A 18 33.05 27.72 -6.89
C ARG A 18 32.96 26.26 -6.40
N PRO A 19 34.07 25.52 -6.33
CA PRO A 19 34.07 24.09 -5.95
C PRO A 19 34.12 23.94 -4.42
N THR A 20 33.04 24.27 -3.70
CA THR A 20 32.98 24.07 -2.24
C THR A 20 32.25 22.77 -1.86
N LEU A 21 31.55 22.13 -2.77
CA LEU A 21 30.86 20.84 -2.51
C LEU A 21 31.72 19.60 -2.78
N ALA A 22 32.77 19.70 -3.58
CA ALA A 22 33.63 18.56 -3.90
C ALA A 22 34.51 18.12 -2.70
N HIS A 23 34.80 18.99 -1.75
CA HIS A 23 35.64 18.69 -0.56
C HIS A 23 34.88 17.97 0.56
N MET A 24 33.55 18.09 0.63
CA MET A 24 32.76 17.45 1.66
C MET A 24 32.48 15.93 1.34
N TRP A 25 32.55 15.59 0.05
CA TRP A 25 32.33 14.22 -0.41
C TRP A 25 33.56 13.31 -0.37
N ILE A 26 34.74 13.86 -0.50
CA ILE A 26 36.02 13.13 -0.36
C ILE A 26 36.21 12.71 1.11
N GLY A 27 35.73 13.50 2.06
CA GLY A 27 35.76 13.17 3.48
C GLY A 27 34.90 11.97 3.90
N CYS A 28 33.74 11.74 3.25
CA CYS A 28 32.89 10.60 3.53
C CYS A 28 33.40 9.30 2.89
N ALA A 29 34.02 9.37 1.70
CA ALA A 29 34.58 8.19 1.03
C ALA A 29 35.87 7.67 1.71
N THR A 30 36.65 8.57 2.31
CA THR A 30 37.87 8.19 3.07
C THR A 30 37.57 7.69 4.48
N ALA A 31 36.43 8.08 5.09
CA ALA A 31 36.01 7.53 6.38
C ALA A 31 35.56 6.06 6.33
N LEU A 32 35.19 5.56 5.14
CA LEU A 32 34.84 4.15 4.93
C LEU A 32 36.05 3.23 4.68
N ALA A 33 37.23 3.78 4.40
CA ALA A 33 38.47 3.03 4.15
C ALA A 33 39.37 2.87 5.37
N GLY A 34 39.03 3.47 6.50
CA GLY A 34 39.88 3.59 7.69
C GLY A 34 39.43 2.86 8.96
N CYS A 35 38.70 1.73 8.87
CA CYS A 35 38.45 0.89 10.04
C CYS A 35 39.61 -0.13 10.20
N PRO A 36 40.37 -0.09 11.31
CA PRO A 36 41.40 -1.11 11.56
C PRO A 36 40.74 -2.43 11.92
N CYS A 37 41.12 -3.48 11.20
CA CYS A 37 40.84 -4.86 11.58
C CYS A 37 41.42 -5.16 12.96
N ALA A 38 40.58 -5.34 13.95
CA ALA A 38 40.98 -5.93 15.25
C ALA A 38 41.28 -7.42 15.03
N GLN A 39 42.51 -7.80 15.20
CA GLN A 39 42.96 -9.19 15.24
C GLN A 39 42.34 -9.90 16.43
N ALA A 40 41.49 -10.88 16.14
CA ALA A 40 41.01 -11.82 17.17
C ALA A 40 42.15 -12.76 17.55
N GLN A 41 42.61 -12.69 18.79
CA GLN A 41 43.50 -13.65 19.38
C GLN A 41 42.74 -14.96 19.64
N THR A 42 43.23 -16.03 19.01
CA THR A 42 42.80 -17.39 19.24
C THR A 42 43.26 -17.86 20.62
N ALA A 43 42.32 -18.16 21.51
CA ALA A 43 42.58 -18.92 22.72
C ALA A 43 42.40 -20.42 22.45
N ALA A 44 43.43 -21.20 22.80
CA ALA A 44 43.48 -22.64 22.63
C ALA A 44 42.56 -23.37 23.63
N PRO A 45 42.01 -24.54 23.28
CA PRO A 45 41.14 -25.30 24.16
C PRO A 45 41.97 -26.13 25.19
N SER A 46 41.62 -25.97 26.45
CA SER A 46 42.10 -26.82 27.56
C SER A 46 41.40 -28.17 27.50
N LYS A 47 42.22 -29.23 27.45
CA LYS A 47 41.81 -30.63 27.65
C LYS A 47 41.55 -30.88 29.12
N ASN A 48 40.37 -31.39 29.45
CA ASN A 48 40.22 -32.20 30.68
C ASN A 48 39.39 -33.46 30.37
N ASN A 49 40.09 -34.59 30.50
CA ASN A 49 39.54 -35.92 30.57
C ASN A 49 38.76 -36.10 31.86
N THR A 50 37.58 -36.70 31.81
CA THR A 50 37.12 -37.60 32.91
C THR A 50 36.10 -38.62 32.38
N ALA A 51 36.53 -39.85 32.47
CA ALA A 51 35.86 -41.12 32.78
C ALA A 51 34.40 -41.37 32.32
N ALA A 52 34.31 -42.41 31.51
CA ALA A 52 33.09 -43.15 31.21
C ALA A 52 32.51 -43.81 32.48
N ALA A 53 31.23 -43.56 32.76
CA ALA A 53 30.42 -44.36 33.66
C ALA A 53 29.23 -44.94 32.85
N ALA A 54 29.04 -46.24 33.05
CA ALA A 54 28.07 -47.09 32.38
C ALA A 54 26.62 -46.61 32.56
N ALA A 55 25.86 -46.65 31.47
CA ALA A 55 24.45 -46.41 31.48
C ALA A 55 23.66 -47.55 32.13
N PRO A 56 22.69 -47.26 33.00
CA PRO A 56 21.67 -48.25 33.35
C PRO A 56 20.62 -48.34 32.27
N VAL A 57 20.26 -49.55 31.91
CA VAL A 57 19.09 -49.91 31.09
C VAL A 57 17.84 -49.42 31.82
N VAL A 58 17.19 -48.41 31.31
CA VAL A 58 15.88 -47.93 31.80
C VAL A 58 14.79 -48.61 30.99
N ALA A 59 13.97 -49.34 31.73
CA ALA A 59 12.76 -49.98 31.26
C ALA A 59 11.79 -49.01 30.60
N ASP A 60 11.14 -49.51 29.58
CA ASP A 60 10.08 -48.91 28.79
C ASP A 60 8.93 -48.40 29.70
N ALA A 61 8.98 -47.12 30.08
CA ALA A 61 7.89 -46.47 30.80
C ALA A 61 6.91 -45.88 29.75
N ARG A 62 5.78 -46.50 29.58
CA ARG A 62 4.63 -45.95 28.91
C ARG A 62 4.27 -44.61 29.57
N ILE A 63 4.61 -43.51 28.91
CA ILE A 63 4.19 -42.16 29.30
C ILE A 63 2.71 -42.02 28.89
N GLU A 64 1.84 -41.86 29.86
CA GLU A 64 0.43 -41.65 29.64
C GLU A 64 0.17 -40.35 28.87
N PRO A 65 -0.88 -40.29 28.00
CA PRO A 65 -1.16 -39.10 27.15
C PRO A 65 -1.41 -37.81 27.93
N ILE A 66 -1.79 -37.90 29.19
CA ILE A 66 -2.10 -36.77 30.08
C ILE A 66 -0.83 -35.98 30.46
N ASP A 67 0.30 -36.64 30.67
CA ASP A 67 1.56 -35.95 31.02
C ASP A 67 2.13 -35.12 29.86
N ARG A 68 1.93 -35.55 28.64
CA ARG A 68 2.35 -34.74 27.45
C ARG A 68 1.55 -33.47 27.31
N ALA A 69 0.23 -33.53 27.51
CA ALA A 69 -0.62 -32.35 27.44
C ALA A 69 -0.33 -31.31 28.52
N GLN A 70 -0.04 -31.78 29.74
CA GLN A 70 0.39 -30.92 30.86
C GLN A 70 1.79 -30.32 30.66
N ALA A 71 2.73 -31.10 30.13
CA ALA A 71 4.07 -30.61 29.79
C ALA A 71 4.03 -29.58 28.64
N GLU A 72 3.13 -29.77 27.66
CA GLU A 72 2.95 -28.84 26.56
C GLU A 72 2.23 -27.56 27.00
N GLN A 73 1.27 -27.67 27.92
CA GLN A 73 0.61 -26.50 28.53
C GLN A 73 1.59 -25.71 29.42
N ALA A 74 2.46 -26.40 30.21
CA ALA A 74 3.50 -25.75 30.99
C ALA A 74 4.54 -25.05 30.12
N ARG A 75 4.89 -25.64 28.97
CA ARG A 75 5.81 -25.06 28.00
C ARG A 75 5.16 -23.84 27.27
N LEU A 76 3.89 -23.93 26.89
CA LEU A 76 3.13 -22.81 26.33
C LEU A 76 2.99 -21.67 27.33
N LYS A 77 2.71 -21.99 28.59
CA LYS A 77 2.64 -20.99 29.66
C LYS A 77 3.98 -20.30 29.90
N ALA A 78 5.10 -21.06 29.91
CA ALA A 78 6.43 -20.48 30.02
C ALA A 78 6.83 -19.62 28.82
N LEU A 79 6.36 -19.95 27.61
CA LEU A 79 6.55 -19.13 26.40
C LEU A 79 5.72 -17.85 26.45
N ILE A 80 4.50 -17.92 26.96
CA ILE A 80 3.61 -16.76 27.17
C ILE A 80 4.19 -15.84 28.25
N ASP A 81 4.69 -16.39 29.34
CA ASP A 81 5.30 -15.62 30.45
C ASP A 81 6.66 -15.01 30.06
N ALA A 82 7.37 -15.57 29.08
CA ALA A 82 8.64 -15.06 28.53
C ALA A 82 8.47 -14.09 27.35
N ALA A 83 7.27 -13.96 26.77
CA ALA A 83 7.00 -13.00 25.71
C ALA A 83 7.08 -11.57 26.27
N PRO A 84 7.64 -10.60 25.51
CA PRO A 84 7.66 -9.20 25.93
C PRO A 84 6.24 -8.74 26.20
N LYS A 85 5.92 -8.47 27.45
CA LYS A 85 4.61 -7.96 27.86
C LYS A 85 4.31 -6.67 27.11
N GLY A 86 3.34 -6.68 26.23
CA GLY A 86 2.91 -5.52 25.46
C GLY A 86 2.42 -5.78 24.04
N TYR A 87 2.73 -6.92 23.44
CA TYR A 87 2.26 -7.25 22.11
C TYR A 87 0.96 -8.08 22.13
N GLU A 88 0.81 -8.99 23.07
CA GLU A 88 -0.37 -9.86 23.19
C GLU A 88 -1.58 -9.13 23.79
N ASP A 89 -1.36 -8.18 24.71
CA ASP A 89 -2.45 -7.41 25.32
C ASP A 89 -3.21 -6.49 24.32
N ARG A 90 -2.60 -6.16 23.18
CA ARG A 90 -3.25 -5.35 22.14
C ARG A 90 -4.19 -6.12 21.23
N PHE A 91 -4.02 -7.44 21.07
CA PHE A 91 -4.76 -8.21 20.09
C PHE A 91 -5.67 -9.31 20.65
N MET A 92 -5.40 -9.79 21.84
CA MET A 92 -6.09 -10.99 22.38
C MET A 92 -7.06 -10.72 23.52
N ASN A 93 -6.98 -9.58 24.21
CA ASN A 93 -7.89 -9.27 25.31
C ASN A 93 -8.07 -7.75 25.49
N PRO A 94 -9.06 -7.13 24.85
CA PRO A 94 -9.34 -5.70 25.06
C PRO A 94 -9.83 -5.40 26.50
N ASP A 95 -10.21 -6.40 27.28
CA ASP A 95 -10.80 -6.25 28.60
C ASP A 95 -9.90 -6.63 29.80
N THR A 96 -8.68 -7.14 29.58
CA THR A 96 -7.80 -7.58 30.67
C THR A 96 -6.49 -6.81 30.81
N GLY A 97 -6.39 -5.62 30.25
CA GLY A 97 -5.26 -4.71 30.50
C GLY A 97 -5.31 -4.15 31.92
N THR A 98 -5.17 -4.98 32.93
CA THR A 98 -4.78 -4.52 34.27
C THR A 98 -3.28 -4.25 34.30
N ALA A 99 -2.82 -3.19 33.64
CA ALA A 99 -1.66 -2.50 34.12
C ALA A 99 -2.15 -1.72 35.35
N GLU A 100 -1.87 -2.21 36.53
CA GLU A 100 -1.73 -1.35 37.71
C GLU A 100 -0.67 -0.31 37.34
N ALA A 101 -1.12 0.78 36.76
CA ALA A 101 -0.32 1.98 36.71
C ALA A 101 -0.30 2.51 38.14
N ASP A 102 0.73 2.17 38.88
CA ASP A 102 1.18 3.02 39.97
C ASP A 102 1.36 4.41 39.35
N ALA A 103 0.31 5.23 39.44
CA ALA A 103 0.36 6.62 39.06
C ALA A 103 1.22 7.32 40.09
N SER A 104 2.51 7.25 39.91
CA SER A 104 3.43 8.20 40.50
C SER A 104 3.03 9.59 40.01
N PRO A 105 2.83 10.58 40.88
CA PRO A 105 2.27 11.89 40.49
C PRO A 105 3.17 12.72 39.56
N GLU A 106 4.29 12.19 39.12
CA GLU A 106 5.25 12.83 38.20
C GLU A 106 5.44 12.07 36.89
N ALA A 107 4.53 11.17 36.50
CA ALA A 107 4.60 10.59 35.17
C ALA A 107 4.47 11.70 34.12
N GLU A 108 5.55 11.97 33.40
CA GLU A 108 5.55 12.90 32.26
C GLU A 108 4.32 12.61 31.38
N GLN A 109 3.50 13.65 31.17
CA GLN A 109 2.34 13.53 30.30
C GLN A 109 2.78 12.98 28.93
N PRO A 110 2.10 11.98 28.38
CA PRO A 110 2.47 11.42 27.10
C PRO A 110 2.56 12.54 26.05
N GLN A 111 3.71 12.66 25.40
CA GLN A 111 3.99 13.74 24.47
C GLN A 111 3.46 13.53 23.06
N GLY A 112 2.79 12.40 22.81
CA GLY A 112 2.38 11.93 21.49
C GLY A 112 3.55 11.32 20.69
N PHE A 113 3.22 10.36 19.86
CA PHE A 113 4.20 9.72 18.97
C PHE A 113 4.67 10.71 17.91
N ARG A 114 5.97 10.71 17.65
CA ARG A 114 6.60 11.46 16.57
C ARG A 114 7.64 10.61 15.86
N ALA A 115 7.73 10.74 14.55
CA ALA A 115 8.74 10.07 13.76
C ALA A 115 9.23 10.98 12.64
N TRP A 116 10.46 10.79 12.22
CA TRP A 116 11.05 11.53 11.11
C TRP A 116 11.97 10.64 10.30
N LEU A 117 12.07 10.99 9.03
CA LEU A 117 12.96 10.35 8.07
C LEU A 117 13.60 11.44 7.19
N VAL A 118 14.91 11.38 7.04
CA VAL A 118 15.67 12.17 6.07
C VAL A 118 16.48 11.20 5.23
N GLU A 119 16.33 11.26 3.91
CA GLU A 119 17.08 10.42 2.99
C GLU A 119 17.66 11.26 1.86
N SER A 120 18.95 11.06 1.57
CA SER A 120 19.62 11.59 0.40
C SER A 120 20.04 10.44 -0.49
N ARG A 121 19.81 10.57 -1.80
CA ARG A 121 20.07 9.51 -2.78
C ARG A 121 20.72 10.08 -4.05
N ILE A 122 21.68 9.34 -4.57
CA ILE A 122 22.29 9.59 -5.88
C ILE A 122 22.08 8.34 -6.74
N GLY A 123 21.61 8.55 -7.95
CA GLY A 123 21.38 7.50 -8.92
C GLY A 123 22.09 7.75 -10.24
N PHE A 124 22.53 6.68 -10.88
CA PHE A 124 23.12 6.69 -12.22
C PHE A 124 22.42 5.65 -13.07
N GLY A 125 21.98 6.05 -14.24
CA GLY A 125 21.32 5.20 -15.22
C GLY A 125 22.08 5.18 -16.55
N ASP A 126 22.17 3.99 -17.18
CA ASP A 126 22.71 3.78 -18.52
C ASP A 126 21.72 2.87 -19.25
N ALA A 127 20.96 3.44 -20.17
CA ALA A 127 19.99 2.74 -20.98
C ALA A 127 20.46 2.69 -22.43
N THR A 128 20.33 1.54 -23.06
CA THR A 128 20.64 1.33 -24.49
C THR A 128 19.44 0.69 -25.16
N SER A 129 19.00 1.25 -26.27
CA SER A 129 17.91 0.72 -27.08
C SER A 129 18.25 0.80 -28.57
N THR A 130 17.84 -0.18 -29.35
CA THR A 130 18.09 -0.24 -30.79
C THR A 130 17.49 0.96 -31.54
N GLY A 131 16.40 1.55 -31.03
CA GLY A 131 15.76 2.69 -31.71
C GLY A 131 16.26 4.07 -31.25
N PHE A 132 16.81 4.17 -30.04
CA PHE A 132 17.18 5.45 -29.43
C PHE A 132 18.66 5.58 -29.06
N GLY A 133 19.48 4.56 -29.35
CA GLY A 133 20.90 4.57 -29.01
C GLY A 133 21.18 4.38 -27.53
N ARG A 134 22.28 4.93 -27.05
CA ARG A 134 22.70 4.89 -25.65
C ARG A 134 22.36 6.22 -24.98
N GLN A 135 21.76 6.13 -23.82
CA GLN A 135 21.31 7.28 -23.03
C GLN A 135 21.80 7.12 -21.60
N ARG A 136 22.32 8.18 -21.03
CA ARG A 136 22.82 8.24 -19.68
C ARG A 136 22.09 9.31 -18.91
N ALA A 137 21.77 9.03 -17.67
CA ALA A 137 21.18 10.00 -16.74
C ALA A 137 21.78 9.85 -15.35
N SER A 138 21.77 10.93 -14.60
CA SER A 138 22.02 10.90 -13.17
C SER A 138 20.86 11.59 -12.45
N GLU A 139 20.59 11.13 -11.25
CA GLU A 139 19.54 11.64 -10.40
C GLU A 139 20.14 11.94 -9.02
N PHE A 140 19.85 13.11 -8.50
CA PHE A 140 20.04 13.44 -7.10
C PHE A 140 18.70 13.72 -6.48
N GLY A 141 18.40 13.06 -5.36
CA GLY A 141 17.12 13.19 -4.68
C GLY A 141 17.27 13.29 -3.18
N GLN A 142 16.34 14.00 -2.58
CA GLN A 142 16.20 14.11 -1.13
C GLN A 142 14.76 13.91 -0.72
N ARG A 143 14.56 13.27 0.42
CA ARG A 143 13.27 13.06 1.07
C ARG A 143 13.34 13.49 2.50
N PHE A 144 12.31 14.20 2.93
CA PHE A 144 12.00 14.49 4.31
C PHE A 144 10.59 14.06 4.63
N GLU A 145 10.43 13.26 5.68
CA GLU A 145 9.12 12.89 6.22
C GLU A 145 9.10 13.21 7.71
N TYR A 146 7.99 13.77 8.18
CA TYR A 146 7.74 14.03 9.59
C TYR A 146 6.31 13.65 9.94
N ARG A 147 6.16 12.90 11.00
CA ARG A 147 4.88 12.46 11.53
C ARG A 147 4.77 12.85 12.99
N ARG A 148 3.65 13.40 13.38
CA ARG A 148 3.36 13.77 14.77
C ARG A 148 1.91 13.50 15.11
N GLU A 149 1.70 12.65 16.09
CA GLU A 149 0.40 12.44 16.72
C GLU A 149 0.12 13.55 17.72
N THR A 150 -1.13 14.01 17.80
CA THR A 150 -1.61 14.96 18.78
C THR A 150 -2.88 14.44 19.42
N LEU A 151 -3.12 14.76 20.69
CA LEU A 151 -4.24 14.22 21.46
C LEU A 151 -5.60 14.55 20.84
N ASN A 152 -5.83 15.82 20.48
CA ASN A 152 -7.15 16.32 20.09
C ASN A 152 -7.20 16.95 18.69
N TYR A 153 -6.10 16.87 17.94
CA TYR A 153 -6.00 17.52 16.62
C TYR A 153 -5.59 16.53 15.51
N GLY A 154 -5.71 15.22 15.79
CA GLY A 154 -5.33 14.19 14.83
C GLY A 154 -3.83 14.05 14.66
N GLU A 155 -3.46 13.41 13.59
CA GLU A 155 -2.08 13.15 13.21
C GLU A 155 -1.64 14.05 12.07
N PHE A 156 -0.51 14.73 12.23
CA PHE A 156 0.14 15.53 11.18
C PHE A 156 1.22 14.70 10.49
N VAL A 157 1.14 14.64 9.16
CA VAL A 157 2.12 13.98 8.30
C VAL A 157 2.60 14.98 7.26
N LEU A 158 3.90 15.31 7.30
CA LEU A 158 4.55 16.15 6.32
C LEU A 158 5.49 15.29 5.47
N GLN A 159 5.39 15.39 4.16
CA GLN A 159 6.32 14.79 3.21
C GLN A 159 6.81 15.84 2.23
N ALA A 160 8.13 15.96 2.10
CA ALA A 160 8.78 16.80 1.11
C ALA A 160 9.85 16.00 0.36
N ASP A 161 9.73 15.92 -0.95
CA ASP A 161 10.72 15.30 -1.83
C ASP A 161 11.26 16.37 -2.78
N ALA A 162 12.55 16.32 -3.06
CA ALA A 162 13.20 17.12 -4.09
C ALA A 162 14.09 16.22 -4.94
N ARG A 163 14.10 16.44 -6.25
CA ARG A 163 14.99 15.72 -7.16
C ARG A 163 15.52 16.62 -8.25
N HIS A 164 16.71 16.28 -8.71
CA HIS A 164 17.31 16.85 -9.89
C HIS A 164 17.80 15.75 -10.82
N LEU A 165 17.35 15.80 -12.07
CA LEU A 165 17.72 14.87 -13.14
C LEU A 165 18.67 15.57 -14.11
N SER A 166 19.73 14.90 -14.53
CA SER A 166 20.63 15.37 -15.59
C SER A 166 20.98 14.23 -16.53
N GLY A 167 21.36 14.55 -17.76
CA GLY A 167 21.72 13.59 -18.80
C GLY A 167 20.85 13.68 -20.03
N ASP A 168 20.76 12.59 -20.78
CA ASP A 168 20.08 12.55 -22.06
C ASP A 168 18.57 12.78 -21.92
N SER A 169 17.98 13.46 -22.88
CA SER A 169 16.60 13.98 -22.84
C SER A 169 15.51 12.89 -22.65
N PHE A 170 15.81 11.67 -23.01
CA PHE A 170 14.87 10.55 -22.83
C PHE A 170 14.71 10.15 -21.36
N LEU A 171 15.79 10.13 -20.59
CA LEU A 171 15.77 9.79 -19.16
C LEU A 171 15.56 11.01 -18.28
N SER A 172 16.12 12.15 -18.65
CA SER A 172 15.98 13.43 -17.96
C SER A 172 14.74 14.22 -18.37
N GLY A 173 14.14 13.85 -19.50
CA GLY A 173 12.84 14.25 -19.97
C GLY A 173 12.52 15.72 -19.99
N GLY A 174 13.17 16.49 -20.84
CA GLY A 174 12.59 17.75 -21.30
C GLY A 174 11.51 17.46 -22.35
N GLY A 175 10.33 18.02 -22.21
CA GLY A 175 9.27 17.96 -23.22
C GLY A 175 7.90 17.61 -22.67
N ILE A 176 6.90 17.80 -23.55
CA ILE A 176 5.51 17.46 -23.23
C ILE A 176 5.33 15.97 -23.49
N GLY A 177 5.09 15.18 -22.44
CA GLY A 177 4.76 13.78 -22.57
C GLY A 177 3.40 13.59 -23.28
N SER A 178 3.12 12.37 -23.70
CA SER A 178 1.89 11.98 -24.43
C SER A 178 0.58 12.32 -23.70
N LEU A 179 0.62 12.68 -22.43
CA LEU A 179 -0.54 13.08 -21.63
C LEU A 179 -0.52 14.58 -21.28
N GLY A 180 0.27 15.40 -21.97
CA GLY A 180 0.38 16.84 -21.69
C GLY A 180 1.15 17.16 -20.39
N TYR A 181 2.02 16.26 -19.93
CA TYR A 181 2.91 16.51 -18.80
C TYR A 181 4.22 17.13 -19.28
N ALA A 182 4.61 18.23 -18.66
CA ALA A 182 5.93 18.83 -18.84
C ALA A 182 6.89 18.10 -17.88
N ARG A 183 7.99 17.57 -18.40
CA ARG A 183 9.07 17.03 -17.58
C ARG A 183 10.09 18.11 -17.28
N GLU A 184 10.39 18.28 -16.02
CA GLU A 184 11.35 19.28 -15.53
C GLU A 184 12.59 18.56 -14.99
N ALA A 185 13.77 19.10 -15.28
CA ALA A 185 15.03 18.56 -14.74
C ALA A 185 15.04 18.61 -13.21
N THR A 186 14.49 19.68 -12.63
CA THR A 186 14.32 19.82 -11.18
C THR A 186 12.86 19.84 -10.84
N SER A 187 12.44 18.95 -9.96
CA SER A 187 11.07 18.88 -9.49
C SER A 187 11.02 18.48 -8.03
N GLY A 188 9.95 18.85 -7.36
CA GLY A 188 9.74 18.53 -5.95
C GLY A 188 8.29 18.15 -5.67
N ARG A 189 8.10 17.43 -4.59
CA ARG A 189 6.81 17.09 -4.00
C ARG A 189 6.72 17.69 -2.61
N PHE A 190 5.57 18.20 -2.29
CA PHE A 190 5.23 18.65 -0.93
C PHE A 190 3.81 18.20 -0.60
N THR A 191 3.64 17.57 0.54
CA THR A 191 2.32 17.13 1.01
C THR A 191 2.26 17.28 2.53
N LEU A 192 1.32 18.08 3.01
CA LEU A 192 0.96 18.18 4.42
C LEU A 192 -0.43 17.52 4.58
N ARG A 193 -0.55 16.58 5.49
CA ARG A 193 -1.81 15.91 5.84
C ARG A 193 -2.08 16.08 7.32
N ASN A 194 -3.33 16.29 7.64
CA ASN A 194 -3.87 16.13 8.98
C ASN A 194 -4.91 15.00 8.92
N LEU A 195 -4.70 13.92 9.66
CA LEU A 195 -5.52 12.71 9.61
C LEU A 195 -6.24 12.53 10.93
N GLY A 196 -7.51 12.19 10.86
CA GLY A 196 -8.31 11.89 12.04
C GLY A 196 -8.55 13.09 12.97
N PHE A 197 -8.59 14.31 12.42
CA PHE A 197 -8.97 15.49 13.21
C PHE A 197 -10.42 15.35 13.71
N PRO A 198 -10.67 15.24 15.02
CA PRO A 198 -12.02 15.09 15.53
C PRO A 198 -12.77 16.42 15.47
N LEU A 199 -13.80 16.49 14.63
CA LEU A 199 -14.76 17.61 14.59
C LEU A 199 -15.74 17.52 15.74
N THR A 200 -16.23 16.31 15.98
CA THR A 200 -17.06 15.94 17.14
C THR A 200 -16.54 14.61 17.71
N ALA A 201 -17.14 14.12 18.78
CA ALA A 201 -16.80 12.84 19.38
C ALA A 201 -16.84 11.65 18.39
N GLN A 202 -17.64 11.73 17.33
CA GLN A 202 -17.85 10.65 16.37
C GLN A 202 -17.58 11.03 14.92
N THR A 203 -17.26 12.28 14.63
CA THR A 203 -17.03 12.79 13.27
C THR A 203 -15.62 13.30 13.14
N PHE A 204 -14.93 12.86 12.10
CA PHE A 204 -13.55 13.14 11.84
C PHE A 204 -13.37 13.92 10.54
N ALA A 205 -12.28 14.64 10.43
CA ALA A 205 -11.81 15.24 9.20
C ALA A 205 -10.38 14.79 8.87
N ASP A 206 -10.15 14.39 7.62
CA ASP A 206 -8.84 14.25 7.04
C ASP A 206 -8.64 15.40 6.05
N THR A 207 -7.58 16.17 6.18
CA THR A 207 -7.28 17.29 5.29
C THR A 207 -5.88 17.13 4.73
N ALA A 208 -5.71 17.40 3.45
CA ALA A 208 -4.43 17.37 2.79
C ALA A 208 -4.21 18.62 1.93
N VAL A 209 -2.99 19.13 1.93
CA VAL A 209 -2.55 20.28 1.12
C VAL A 209 -1.23 19.94 0.46
N GLY A 210 -1.10 20.27 -0.82
CA GLY A 210 0.09 20.01 -1.62
C GLY A 210 -0.17 19.06 -2.78
N ASP A 211 0.74 18.10 -2.98
CA ASP A 211 0.65 17.12 -4.07
C ASP A 211 -0.13 15.90 -3.62
N ILE A 212 -1.37 15.82 -4.04
CA ILE A 212 -2.37 14.85 -3.59
C ILE A 212 -3.01 14.15 -4.79
N TYR A 213 -3.74 13.09 -4.51
CA TYR A 213 -4.61 12.43 -5.49
C TYR A 213 -6.04 12.87 -5.30
N SER A 214 -6.79 12.99 -6.42
CA SER A 214 -8.24 13.13 -6.33
C SER A 214 -8.84 11.90 -5.66
N GLU A 215 -9.82 12.12 -4.79
CA GLU A 215 -10.39 11.09 -3.96
C GLU A 215 -11.81 10.75 -4.41
N LEU A 216 -12.13 9.46 -4.40
CA LEU A 216 -13.48 8.95 -4.61
C LEU A 216 -14.15 8.74 -3.25
N THR A 217 -15.44 9.03 -3.14
CA THR A 217 -16.23 8.73 -1.94
C THR A 217 -16.22 7.24 -1.63
N ASP A 218 -16.44 6.86 -0.36
CA ASP A 218 -16.36 5.46 0.10
C ASP A 218 -17.15 4.49 -0.80
N GLY A 219 -18.39 4.80 -1.13
CA GLY A 219 -19.22 3.92 -1.95
C GLY A 219 -18.76 3.78 -3.40
N LEU A 220 -18.10 4.80 -3.97
CA LEU A 220 -17.55 4.76 -5.32
C LEU A 220 -16.14 4.17 -5.36
N SER A 221 -15.37 4.27 -4.27
CA SER A 221 -14.00 3.75 -4.17
C SER A 221 -13.92 2.24 -3.96
N ARG A 222 -15.04 1.59 -3.57
CA ARG A 222 -15.07 0.14 -3.33
C ARG A 222 -14.74 -0.62 -4.58
N ASN A 223 -13.82 -1.55 -4.44
CA ASN A 223 -13.28 -2.32 -5.55
C ASN A 223 -14.29 -3.23 -6.20
N TYR A 224 -14.59 -2.90 -7.41
CA TYR A 224 -15.26 -3.71 -8.41
C TYR A 224 -14.44 -3.61 -9.70
N ARG A 225 -14.93 -4.19 -10.79
CA ARG A 225 -14.24 -4.08 -12.08
C ARG A 225 -14.22 -2.62 -12.60
N LEU A 226 -15.24 -1.85 -12.27
CA LEU A 226 -15.25 -0.43 -12.59
C LEU A 226 -14.30 0.33 -11.66
N SER A 227 -13.27 0.93 -12.23
CA SER A 227 -12.40 1.90 -11.56
C SER A 227 -12.66 3.27 -12.17
N LEU A 228 -13.08 4.21 -11.34
CA LEU A 228 -13.33 5.59 -11.79
C LEU A 228 -12.04 6.40 -12.00
N GLY A 229 -10.91 5.86 -11.62
CA GLY A 229 -9.63 6.55 -11.75
C GLY A 229 -9.41 7.62 -10.67
N SER A 230 -8.17 8.05 -10.57
CA SER A 230 -7.76 9.19 -9.74
C SER A 230 -6.66 9.95 -10.45
N THR A 231 -6.64 11.26 -10.28
CA THR A 231 -5.66 12.15 -10.90
C THR A 231 -4.84 12.85 -9.85
N THR A 232 -3.54 12.97 -10.08
CA THR A 232 -2.66 13.73 -9.19
C THR A 232 -2.89 15.22 -9.41
N VAL A 233 -3.02 15.95 -8.31
CA VAL A 233 -3.19 17.40 -8.33
C VAL A 233 -2.31 18.07 -7.26
N ARG A 234 -1.88 19.29 -7.55
CA ARG A 234 -1.33 20.19 -6.55
C ARG A 234 -2.41 21.14 -6.08
N GLY A 235 -2.88 20.95 -4.87
CA GLY A 235 -4.04 21.66 -4.35
C GLY A 235 -4.36 21.31 -2.91
N ALA A 236 -5.66 21.21 -2.60
CA ALA A 236 -6.15 20.84 -1.28
C ALA A 236 -7.32 19.86 -1.39
N SER A 237 -7.45 18.99 -0.40
CA SER A 237 -8.60 18.11 -0.23
C SER A 237 -9.01 18.01 1.23
N THR A 238 -10.27 17.70 1.45
CA THR A 238 -10.80 17.36 2.76
C THR A 238 -11.80 16.21 2.66
N ARG A 239 -11.78 15.37 3.66
CA ARG A 239 -12.72 14.29 3.88
C ARG A 239 -13.33 14.46 5.26
N ILE A 240 -14.67 14.51 5.36
CA ILE A 240 -15.40 14.52 6.63
C ILE A 240 -16.19 13.22 6.71
N PHE A 241 -15.97 12.45 7.76
CA PHE A 241 -16.55 11.11 7.84
C PHE A 241 -16.92 10.70 9.26
N ASN A 242 -17.90 9.82 9.34
CA ASN A 242 -18.27 9.08 10.53
C ASN A 242 -18.75 7.66 10.12
N SER A 243 -19.45 6.96 11.03
CA SER A 243 -20.02 5.63 10.73
C SER A 243 -20.97 5.62 9.54
N ASP A 244 -21.70 6.74 9.30
CA ASP A 244 -22.83 6.77 8.37
C ASP A 244 -22.60 7.63 7.14
N ILE A 245 -21.69 8.59 7.23
CA ILE A 245 -21.43 9.58 6.19
C ILE A 245 -19.94 9.66 5.88
N ASP A 246 -19.62 9.76 4.58
CA ASP A 246 -18.29 10.08 4.06
C ASP A 246 -18.46 11.17 2.99
N VAL A 247 -18.01 12.39 3.28
CA VAL A 247 -18.03 13.52 2.35
C VAL A 247 -16.61 13.87 1.96
N ARG A 248 -16.34 14.03 0.68
CA ARG A 248 -15.02 14.37 0.16
C ARG A 248 -15.11 15.53 -0.82
N ALA A 249 -14.19 16.45 -0.68
CA ALA A 249 -14.06 17.59 -1.56
C ALA A 249 -12.59 17.92 -1.79
N GLY A 250 -12.29 18.48 -2.96
CA GLY A 250 -10.94 18.96 -3.22
C GLY A 250 -10.84 19.64 -4.57
N PHE A 251 -9.70 20.28 -4.77
CA PHE A 251 -9.38 20.98 -6.01
C PHE A 251 -7.88 21.14 -6.18
N GLY A 252 -7.41 21.30 -7.40
CA GLY A 252 -6.01 21.60 -7.65
C GLY A 252 -5.65 21.67 -9.11
N LYS A 253 -4.40 22.05 -9.38
CA LYS A 253 -3.78 22.00 -10.71
C LYS A 253 -3.36 20.59 -11.01
N ARG A 254 -3.67 20.09 -12.20
CA ARG A 254 -3.26 18.76 -12.64
C ARG A 254 -1.76 18.62 -12.73
N GLY A 255 -1.30 17.42 -12.49
CA GLY A 255 0.08 17.03 -12.67
C GLY A 255 0.25 15.53 -12.64
N ASN A 256 1.51 15.12 -12.58
CA ASN A 256 1.89 13.74 -12.39
C ASN A 256 2.98 13.66 -11.34
N LEU A 257 2.91 12.68 -10.45
CA LEU A 257 4.01 12.31 -9.57
C LEU A 257 4.88 11.30 -10.31
N ALA A 258 5.78 11.79 -11.14
CA ALA A 258 6.59 10.97 -12.02
C ALA A 258 8.04 10.90 -11.58
N GLY A 259 8.66 9.80 -11.99
CA GLY A 259 10.10 9.54 -11.94
C GLY A 259 10.62 9.10 -10.59
N GLY A 260 11.76 8.45 -10.65
CA GLY A 260 12.68 8.06 -9.60
C GLY A 260 12.14 7.58 -8.25
N PRO A 261 13.02 7.41 -7.29
CA PRO A 261 12.65 7.00 -5.94
C PRO A 261 11.88 8.09 -5.19
N TYR A 262 12.05 9.36 -5.59
CA TYR A 262 11.35 10.51 -5.04
C TYR A 262 10.57 11.19 -6.15
N PRO A 263 9.29 10.83 -6.33
CA PRO A 263 8.50 11.38 -7.40
C PRO A 263 8.33 12.89 -7.19
N GLY A 264 8.83 13.68 -8.13
CA GLY A 264 8.55 15.09 -8.20
C GLY A 264 7.19 15.34 -8.85
N PHE A 265 6.54 16.43 -8.49
CA PHE A 265 5.31 16.85 -9.15
C PHE A 265 5.65 17.55 -10.48
N GLU A 266 5.28 16.91 -11.57
CA GLU A 266 5.36 17.46 -12.91
C GLU A 266 4.04 18.11 -13.28
N LYS A 267 4.05 19.42 -13.54
CA LYS A 267 2.83 20.15 -13.88
C LYS A 267 2.26 19.66 -15.21
N SER A 268 0.97 19.44 -15.23
CA SER A 268 0.19 19.22 -16.45
C SER A 268 -0.73 20.40 -16.67
N GLN A 269 -1.27 20.48 -17.88
CA GLN A 269 -2.29 21.44 -18.23
C GLN A 269 -3.61 21.09 -17.55
N GLY A 270 -4.33 22.12 -17.09
CA GLY A 270 -5.67 22.03 -16.56
C GLY A 270 -5.77 21.95 -15.04
N THR A 271 -7.00 21.99 -14.58
CA THR A 271 -7.39 21.94 -13.17
C THR A 271 -8.46 20.87 -12.97
N LEU A 272 -8.53 20.33 -11.76
CA LEU A 272 -9.55 19.39 -11.34
C LEU A 272 -10.17 19.85 -10.02
N ALA A 273 -11.49 19.73 -9.90
CA ALA A 273 -12.23 19.91 -8.66
C ALA A 273 -13.23 18.76 -8.50
N TRP A 274 -13.46 18.31 -7.28
CA TRP A 274 -14.41 17.24 -6.97
C TRP A 274 -15.15 17.50 -5.69
N LEU A 275 -16.38 17.01 -5.64
CA LEU A 275 -17.24 17.01 -4.45
C LEU A 275 -18.13 15.78 -4.49
N GLY A 276 -18.13 15.01 -3.42
CA GLY A 276 -18.97 13.84 -3.34
C GLY A 276 -19.32 13.43 -1.93
N ALA A 277 -20.33 12.59 -1.81
CA ALA A 277 -20.78 12.05 -0.53
C ALA A 277 -21.22 10.60 -0.68
N THR A 278 -20.98 9.82 0.36
CA THR A 278 -21.58 8.51 0.58
C THR A 278 -22.36 8.55 1.89
N ARG A 279 -23.57 8.02 1.88
CA ARG A 279 -24.42 7.87 3.06
C ARG A 279 -24.88 6.44 3.21
N ARG A 280 -24.85 5.91 4.43
CA ARG A 280 -25.55 4.68 4.79
C ARG A 280 -27.04 4.99 4.99
N LEU A 281 -27.88 4.21 4.33
CA LEU A 281 -29.35 4.36 4.38
C LEU A 281 -30.00 3.42 5.41
N GLY A 282 -29.18 2.81 6.26
CA GLY A 282 -29.48 1.70 7.13
C GLY A 282 -28.67 0.47 6.72
N GLU A 283 -28.31 -0.41 7.66
CA GLU A 283 -27.63 -1.64 7.31
C GLU A 283 -28.57 -2.55 6.50
N PRO A 284 -28.15 -3.11 5.35
CA PRO A 284 -26.84 -3.04 4.71
C PRO A 284 -26.73 -2.07 3.50
N TRP A 285 -27.64 -1.10 3.34
CA TRP A 285 -27.74 -0.22 2.17
C TRP A 285 -26.86 1.02 2.27
N PHE A 286 -26.31 1.46 1.14
CA PHE A 286 -25.63 2.74 1.00
C PHE A 286 -25.94 3.38 -0.35
N ALA A 287 -25.86 4.71 -0.39
CA ALA A 287 -25.91 5.49 -1.63
C ALA A 287 -24.73 6.45 -1.69
N SER A 288 -24.22 6.71 -2.88
CA SER A 288 -23.13 7.65 -3.10
C SER A 288 -23.35 8.47 -4.36
N PHE A 289 -22.84 9.70 -4.32
CA PHE A 289 -22.82 10.62 -5.44
C PHE A 289 -21.51 11.40 -5.43
N GLN A 290 -20.94 11.65 -6.61
CA GLN A 290 -19.78 12.51 -6.77
C GLN A 290 -19.88 13.27 -8.09
N LEU A 291 -19.48 14.54 -8.05
CA LEU A 291 -19.36 15.45 -9.18
C LEU A 291 -17.89 15.85 -9.33
N ASP A 292 -17.34 15.68 -10.52
CA ASP A 292 -15.97 16.09 -10.86
C ASP A 292 -16.01 17.09 -12.03
N GLN A 293 -15.18 18.12 -11.93
CA GLN A 293 -15.00 19.10 -12.99
C GLN A 293 -13.53 19.22 -13.36
N ALA A 294 -13.18 18.81 -14.57
CA ALA A 294 -11.87 18.99 -15.15
C ALA A 294 -11.93 20.12 -16.19
N ARG A 295 -11.10 21.14 -16.07
CA ARG A 295 -11.05 22.29 -16.97
C ARG A 295 -9.71 22.39 -17.65
N ASP A 296 -9.72 22.79 -18.94
CA ASP A 296 -8.54 23.02 -19.76
C ASP A 296 -7.57 21.81 -19.78
N VAL A 297 -8.14 20.58 -19.80
CA VAL A 297 -7.34 19.35 -19.79
C VAL A 297 -6.94 18.93 -21.20
N PRO A 298 -5.78 18.26 -21.39
CA PRO A 298 -5.34 17.79 -22.69
C PRO A 298 -6.37 16.86 -23.33
N ALA A 299 -6.56 17.02 -24.62
CA ALA A 299 -7.39 16.17 -25.45
C ALA A 299 -6.60 15.67 -26.65
N TYR A 300 -6.86 14.44 -27.04
CA TYR A 300 -6.33 13.85 -28.27
C TYR A 300 -7.47 13.71 -29.26
N TYR A 301 -7.18 13.95 -30.54
CA TYR A 301 -8.08 13.65 -31.62
C TYR A 301 -7.32 13.12 -32.83
N PHE A 302 -8.00 12.43 -33.70
CA PHE A 302 -7.43 11.99 -34.95
C PHE A 302 -7.37 13.18 -35.93
N ASP A 303 -6.14 13.53 -36.34
CA ASP A 303 -5.90 14.51 -37.39
C ASP A 303 -5.56 13.76 -38.69
N PRO A 304 -6.29 13.99 -39.77
CA PRO A 304 -6.07 13.25 -41.03
C PRO A 304 -4.70 13.50 -41.68
N VAL A 305 -4.01 14.58 -41.32
CA VAL A 305 -2.70 14.93 -41.89
C VAL A 305 -1.55 14.38 -41.02
N THR A 306 -1.65 14.57 -39.71
CA THR A 306 -0.57 14.23 -38.76
C THR A 306 -0.83 12.93 -38.00
N ALA A 307 -1.96 12.27 -38.23
CA ALA A 307 -2.48 11.12 -37.52
C ALA A 307 -2.80 11.35 -36.03
N GLN A 308 -2.23 12.36 -35.40
CA GLN A 308 -2.51 12.74 -34.01
C GLN A 308 -2.59 14.27 -33.88
N GLY A 309 -3.72 14.77 -33.40
CA GLY A 309 -3.90 16.15 -32.99
C GLY A 309 -4.01 16.28 -31.47
N PHE A 310 -3.54 17.41 -30.98
CA PHE A 310 -3.59 17.77 -29.58
C PHE A 310 -4.47 19.00 -29.39
N GLY A 311 -5.32 18.96 -28.40
CA GLY A 311 -6.22 20.03 -28.09
C GLY A 311 -6.50 20.13 -26.61
N ARG A 312 -7.53 20.91 -26.29
CA ARG A 312 -8.02 21.13 -24.92
C ARG A 312 -9.48 20.80 -24.82
N LYS A 313 -9.91 20.36 -23.66
CA LYS A 313 -11.31 20.10 -23.35
C LYS A 313 -11.63 20.43 -21.89
N ASP A 314 -12.91 20.72 -21.68
CA ASP A 314 -13.51 20.75 -20.36
C ASP A 314 -14.42 19.54 -20.20
N VAL A 315 -14.38 18.90 -19.03
CA VAL A 315 -15.22 17.74 -18.71
C VAL A 315 -15.93 18.01 -17.38
N THR A 316 -17.24 17.94 -17.40
CA THR A 316 -18.04 17.84 -16.17
C THR A 316 -18.61 16.44 -16.13
N SER A 317 -18.31 15.70 -15.07
CA SER A 317 -18.72 14.31 -14.90
C SER A 317 -19.33 14.08 -13.53
N TRP A 318 -20.21 13.11 -13.46
CA TRP A 318 -20.84 12.70 -12.23
C TRP A 318 -20.97 11.19 -12.19
N ALA A 319 -20.93 10.63 -10.97
CA ALA A 319 -21.22 9.24 -10.73
C ALA A 319 -22.16 9.12 -9.53
N THR A 320 -23.14 8.23 -9.65
CA THR A 320 -24.01 7.87 -8.54
C THR A 320 -24.06 6.36 -8.40
N SER A 321 -24.07 5.86 -7.19
CA SER A 321 -24.24 4.45 -6.96
C SER A 321 -25.17 4.18 -5.78
N ILE A 322 -25.92 3.09 -5.90
CA ILE A 322 -26.62 2.44 -4.80
C ILE A 322 -26.06 1.06 -4.62
N GLY A 323 -25.79 0.70 -3.38
CA GLY A 323 -25.21 -0.59 -3.07
C GLY A 323 -25.83 -1.24 -1.84
N TYR A 324 -25.73 -2.55 -1.82
CA TYR A 324 -26.21 -3.42 -0.77
C TYR A 324 -25.06 -4.30 -0.27
N GLY A 325 -24.91 -4.46 1.02
CA GLY A 325 -23.96 -5.37 1.63
C GLY A 325 -22.51 -4.89 1.60
N ARG A 326 -21.65 -5.71 2.17
CA ARG A 326 -20.19 -5.54 2.24
C ARG A 326 -19.50 -6.64 1.44
N GLU A 327 -18.17 -6.62 1.41
CA GLU A 327 -17.36 -7.69 0.86
C GLU A 327 -17.83 -9.05 1.43
N PRO A 328 -18.13 -10.04 0.57
CA PRO A 328 -18.63 -11.35 1.01
C PRO A 328 -17.50 -12.19 1.63
N LEU A 329 -17.25 -11.99 2.91
CA LEU A 329 -16.23 -12.70 3.68
C LEU A 329 -16.78 -13.95 4.39
N ARG A 330 -18.05 -13.89 4.81
CA ARG A 330 -18.71 -14.98 5.55
C ARG A 330 -19.73 -15.70 4.66
N ASP A 331 -20.10 -16.91 5.06
CA ASP A 331 -21.16 -17.65 4.41
C ASP A 331 -22.49 -16.89 4.50
N GLY A 332 -23.20 -16.83 3.39
CA GLY A 332 -24.43 -16.07 3.26
C GLY A 332 -24.26 -14.57 2.96
N ASP A 333 -23.05 -14.04 3.00
CA ASP A 333 -22.82 -12.63 2.65
C ASP A 333 -23.12 -12.39 1.16
N VAL A 334 -23.88 -11.33 0.91
CA VAL A 334 -24.21 -10.85 -0.44
C VAL A 334 -23.87 -9.39 -0.55
N ARG A 335 -23.30 -8.99 -1.67
CA ARG A 335 -23.14 -7.60 -2.05
C ARG A 335 -23.70 -7.36 -3.46
N ALA A 336 -24.26 -6.20 -3.68
CA ALA A 336 -24.66 -5.74 -5.01
C ALA A 336 -24.44 -4.25 -5.13
N ARG A 337 -24.13 -3.77 -6.33
CA ARG A 337 -23.98 -2.34 -6.61
C ARG A 337 -24.44 -2.02 -8.01
N ALA A 338 -25.23 -0.96 -8.14
CA ALA A 338 -25.54 -0.32 -9.41
C ALA A 338 -24.88 1.05 -9.45
N THR A 339 -24.09 1.33 -10.46
CA THR A 339 -23.40 2.61 -10.65
C THR A 339 -23.77 3.19 -12.01
N LEU A 340 -24.25 4.42 -12.00
CA LEU A 340 -24.51 5.22 -13.19
C LEU A 340 -23.49 6.35 -13.26
N VAL A 341 -22.84 6.49 -14.39
CA VAL A 341 -21.83 7.53 -14.65
C VAL A 341 -22.28 8.36 -15.84
N GLY A 342 -22.14 9.67 -15.75
CA GLY A 342 -22.41 10.58 -16.85
C GLY A 342 -21.30 11.61 -17.00
N SER A 343 -21.06 12.05 -18.22
CA SER A 343 -20.13 13.14 -18.49
C SER A 343 -20.63 14.04 -19.62
N ARG A 344 -20.23 15.30 -19.54
CA ARG A 344 -20.38 16.28 -20.60
C ARG A 344 -19.03 16.87 -20.93
N THR A 345 -18.65 16.79 -22.20
CA THR A 345 -17.38 17.29 -22.71
C THR A 345 -17.64 18.46 -23.64
N SER A 346 -16.91 19.55 -23.44
CA SER A 346 -16.84 20.70 -24.36
C SER A 346 -15.39 20.98 -24.73
N SER A 347 -15.14 21.52 -25.91
CA SER A 347 -13.78 21.81 -26.38
C SER A 347 -13.78 23.03 -27.29
N PRO A 348 -12.83 23.95 -27.13
CA PRO A 348 -12.59 25.02 -28.10
C PRO A 348 -11.79 24.54 -29.33
N THR A 349 -11.19 23.34 -29.26
CA THR A 349 -10.34 22.79 -30.33
C THR A 349 -11.21 22.00 -31.31
N PRO A 350 -11.23 22.38 -32.61
CA PRO A 350 -11.88 21.58 -33.62
C PRO A 350 -11.32 20.16 -33.70
N GLY A 351 -12.19 19.19 -33.97
CA GLY A 351 -11.79 17.76 -34.05
C GLY A 351 -11.82 17.01 -32.73
N VAL A 352 -11.81 17.71 -31.60
CA VAL A 352 -12.00 17.06 -30.28
C VAL A 352 -13.47 16.69 -30.11
N ALA A 353 -13.76 15.45 -29.75
CA ALA A 353 -15.11 14.97 -29.52
C ALA A 353 -15.78 15.71 -28.34
N THR A 354 -16.97 16.27 -28.59
CA THR A 354 -17.79 16.98 -27.61
C THR A 354 -19.15 16.31 -27.44
N GLY A 355 -19.87 16.67 -26.38
CA GLY A 355 -21.22 16.16 -26.13
C GLY A 355 -21.37 15.45 -24.80
N SER A 356 -22.48 14.75 -24.61
CA SER A 356 -22.81 14.02 -23.38
C SER A 356 -22.69 12.52 -23.59
N SER A 357 -22.14 11.84 -22.60
CA SER A 357 -21.98 10.39 -22.57
C SER A 357 -22.42 9.83 -21.23
N ASN A 358 -22.86 8.57 -21.22
CA ASN A 358 -23.24 7.88 -20.00
C ASN A 358 -22.86 6.39 -20.04
N GLY A 359 -22.83 5.77 -18.85
CA GLY A 359 -22.59 4.35 -18.68
C GLY A 359 -23.28 3.81 -17.44
N LEU A 360 -23.70 2.55 -17.52
CA LEU A 360 -24.32 1.80 -16.43
C LEU A 360 -23.46 0.57 -16.12
N PHE A 361 -23.22 0.32 -14.83
CA PHE A 361 -22.44 -0.78 -14.32
C PHE A 361 -23.22 -1.46 -13.20
N LEU A 362 -23.52 -2.75 -13.36
CA LEU A 362 -24.23 -3.59 -12.41
C LEU A 362 -23.30 -4.70 -11.96
N GLU A 363 -23.07 -4.83 -10.68
CA GLU A 363 -22.10 -5.76 -10.12
C GLU A 363 -22.69 -6.42 -8.88
N ALA A 364 -22.43 -7.71 -8.72
CA ALA A 364 -22.88 -8.51 -7.58
C ALA A 364 -21.80 -9.49 -7.16
N GLY A 365 -21.79 -9.83 -5.88
CA GLY A 365 -20.96 -10.87 -5.32
C GLY A 365 -21.68 -11.57 -4.18
N ALA A 366 -21.44 -12.86 -4.03
CA ALA A 366 -22.03 -13.66 -2.96
C ALA A 366 -21.05 -14.73 -2.49
N ARG A 367 -21.16 -15.12 -1.23
CA ARG A 367 -20.47 -16.27 -0.67
C ARG A 367 -21.48 -17.29 -0.17
N THR A 368 -21.33 -18.53 -0.61
CA THR A 368 -22.16 -19.65 -0.20
C THR A 368 -21.25 -20.82 0.17
N GLY A 369 -21.08 -21.05 1.45
CA GLY A 369 -20.11 -22.01 1.98
C GLY A 369 -18.68 -21.67 1.53
N ALA A 370 -18.02 -22.63 0.88
CA ALA A 370 -16.66 -22.47 0.34
C ALA A 370 -16.60 -21.68 -0.97
N TRP A 371 -17.74 -21.34 -1.57
CA TRP A 371 -17.84 -20.70 -2.88
C TRP A 371 -18.01 -19.20 -2.78
N ARG A 372 -17.25 -18.48 -3.57
CA ARG A 372 -17.41 -17.04 -3.76
C ARG A 372 -17.70 -16.77 -5.24
N HIS A 373 -18.78 -16.09 -5.50
CA HIS A 373 -19.19 -15.66 -6.83
C HIS A 373 -19.05 -14.15 -6.97
N GLU A 374 -18.63 -13.72 -8.13
CA GLU A 374 -18.57 -12.31 -8.53
C GLU A 374 -19.03 -12.20 -9.98
N ALA A 375 -20.01 -11.36 -10.25
CA ALA A 375 -20.52 -11.17 -11.60
C ALA A 375 -20.85 -9.71 -11.85
N GLY A 376 -20.81 -9.29 -13.11
CA GLY A 376 -21.21 -7.95 -13.48
C GLY A 376 -21.50 -7.83 -14.96
N VAL A 377 -22.31 -6.82 -15.27
CA VAL A 377 -22.61 -6.39 -16.64
C VAL A 377 -22.46 -4.87 -16.72
N TYR A 378 -21.97 -4.39 -17.85
CA TYR A 378 -21.77 -2.96 -18.04
C TYR A 378 -21.96 -2.55 -19.48
N ALA A 379 -22.35 -1.28 -19.64
CA ALA A 379 -22.43 -0.62 -20.93
C ALA A 379 -22.07 0.85 -20.79
N ALA A 380 -21.09 1.31 -21.56
CA ALA A 380 -20.63 2.69 -21.58
C ALA A 380 -20.68 3.22 -23.01
N ARG A 381 -21.20 4.44 -23.19
CA ARG A 381 -21.19 5.12 -24.48
C ARG A 381 -19.78 5.62 -24.82
N PRO A 382 -19.47 5.89 -26.10
CA PRO A 382 -18.24 6.54 -26.49
C PRO A 382 -18.02 7.87 -25.76
N ASN A 383 -16.75 8.23 -25.51
CA ASN A 383 -16.35 9.49 -24.86
C ASN A 383 -16.91 9.69 -23.45
N LEU A 384 -17.08 8.60 -22.70
CA LEU A 384 -17.41 8.68 -21.29
C LEU A 384 -16.15 8.97 -20.47
N TYR A 385 -16.22 9.97 -19.61
CA TYR A 385 -15.15 10.40 -18.72
C TYR A 385 -15.63 10.42 -17.27
N PHE A 386 -14.70 10.28 -16.35
CA PHE A 386 -14.87 10.67 -14.95
C PHE A 386 -13.65 11.49 -14.51
N GLY A 387 -13.88 12.75 -14.11
CA GLY A 387 -12.80 13.74 -14.06
C GLY A 387 -12.18 13.91 -15.45
N ASP A 388 -10.88 13.71 -15.56
CA ASP A 388 -10.15 13.69 -16.83
C ASP A 388 -9.85 12.28 -17.36
N TYR A 389 -10.26 11.24 -16.61
CA TYR A 389 -9.99 9.84 -16.92
C TYR A 389 -11.07 9.24 -17.84
N PRO A 390 -10.69 8.65 -18.98
CA PRO A 390 -11.63 7.98 -19.88
C PRO A 390 -12.08 6.64 -19.29
N LEU A 391 -13.40 6.43 -19.20
CA LEU A 391 -13.98 5.21 -18.64
C LEU A 391 -14.51 4.29 -19.73
N ALA A 392 -13.87 3.14 -19.92
CA ALA A 392 -14.40 2.03 -20.74
C ALA A 392 -15.22 2.51 -21.97
N THR A 393 -14.76 3.57 -22.61
CA THR A 393 -15.52 4.36 -23.59
C THR A 393 -15.93 3.53 -24.78
N GLY A 394 -17.23 3.49 -25.09
CA GLY A 394 -17.77 2.71 -26.18
C GLY A 394 -17.77 1.20 -25.94
N THR A 395 -17.64 0.75 -24.69
CA THR A 395 -17.58 -0.67 -24.36
C THR A 395 -18.84 -1.18 -23.69
N ARG A 396 -19.16 -2.42 -23.94
CA ARG A 396 -20.16 -3.19 -23.20
C ARG A 396 -19.66 -4.60 -22.94
N GLY A 397 -19.97 -5.13 -21.77
CA GLY A 397 -19.45 -6.44 -21.42
C GLY A 397 -20.17 -7.09 -20.26
N ALA A 398 -19.77 -8.32 -20.01
CA ALA A 398 -20.20 -9.11 -18.87
C ALA A 398 -19.01 -9.93 -18.37
N TYR A 399 -18.97 -10.18 -17.09
CA TYR A 399 -17.98 -11.08 -16.49
C TYR A 399 -18.60 -11.90 -15.36
N TRP A 400 -18.00 -13.05 -15.15
CA TRP A 400 -18.33 -13.91 -14.02
C TRP A 400 -17.04 -14.56 -13.51
N ARG A 401 -16.86 -14.54 -12.19
CA ARG A 401 -15.78 -15.20 -11.48
C ARG A 401 -16.36 -16.09 -10.41
N ILE A 402 -15.75 -17.23 -10.24
CA ILE A 402 -16.05 -18.17 -9.17
C ILE A 402 -14.74 -18.59 -8.52
N ASP A 403 -14.67 -18.50 -7.20
CA ASP A 403 -13.53 -18.96 -6.40
C ASP A 403 -14.05 -19.95 -5.35
N ARG A 404 -13.33 -21.05 -5.16
CA ARG A 404 -13.55 -21.98 -4.08
C ARG A 404 -12.28 -22.12 -3.26
N SER A 405 -12.39 -21.96 -1.96
CA SER A 405 -11.31 -22.21 -1.03
C SER A 405 -11.72 -23.23 0.00
N ASP A 406 -10.99 -24.32 0.05
CA ASP A 406 -11.15 -25.43 0.99
C ASP A 406 -9.79 -25.76 1.60
N SER A 407 -9.76 -26.59 2.64
CA SER A 407 -8.53 -26.96 3.34
C SER A 407 -7.46 -27.60 2.44
N ARG A 408 -7.86 -28.32 1.39
CA ARG A 408 -6.97 -29.02 0.45
C ARG A 408 -7.05 -28.52 -0.99
N LEU A 409 -8.20 -28.03 -1.42
CA LEU A 409 -8.41 -27.62 -2.80
C LEU A 409 -8.83 -26.15 -2.87
N ASN A 410 -7.98 -25.35 -3.48
CA ASN A 410 -8.30 -23.97 -3.87
C ASN A 410 -8.37 -23.92 -5.39
N TRP A 411 -9.45 -23.40 -5.94
CA TRP A 411 -9.54 -23.16 -7.37
C TRP A 411 -10.43 -21.97 -7.68
N GLY A 412 -10.15 -21.34 -8.80
CA GLY A 412 -10.93 -20.23 -9.31
C GLY A 412 -11.09 -20.32 -10.82
N ALA A 413 -12.19 -19.78 -11.32
CA ALA A 413 -12.42 -19.63 -12.75
C ALA A 413 -13.06 -18.28 -13.02
N ALA A 414 -12.73 -17.67 -14.17
CA ALA A 414 -13.34 -16.42 -14.62
C ALA A 414 -13.64 -16.50 -16.12
N LEU A 415 -14.76 -15.89 -16.49
CA LEU A 415 -15.18 -15.66 -17.86
C LEU A 415 -15.40 -14.17 -18.05
N ASP A 416 -14.90 -13.62 -19.14
CA ASP A 416 -15.15 -12.22 -19.50
C ASP A 416 -15.49 -12.08 -20.97
N PHE A 417 -16.41 -11.19 -21.23
CA PHE A 417 -16.90 -10.86 -22.55
C PHE A 417 -16.98 -9.35 -22.69
N GLU A 418 -16.36 -8.80 -23.73
CA GLU A 418 -16.37 -7.38 -23.98
C GLU A 418 -16.47 -7.08 -25.47
N ARG A 419 -17.26 -6.06 -25.79
CA ARG A 419 -17.32 -5.48 -27.12
C ARG A 419 -17.08 -3.99 -27.03
N ALA A 420 -16.17 -3.49 -27.85
CA ALA A 420 -15.90 -2.07 -28.01
C ALA A 420 -16.35 -1.60 -29.40
N ALA A 421 -17.04 -0.46 -29.42
CA ALA A 421 -17.33 0.24 -30.68
C ALA A 421 -16.10 1.03 -31.14
N PRO A 422 -15.89 1.23 -32.45
CA PRO A 422 -14.87 2.14 -32.94
C PRO A 422 -15.07 3.55 -32.39
N ASN A 423 -13.99 4.20 -32.00
CA ASN A 423 -14.01 5.56 -31.48
C ASN A 423 -12.72 6.28 -31.90
N GLU A 424 -12.83 7.42 -32.52
CA GLU A 424 -11.72 8.20 -33.06
C GLU A 424 -10.71 8.63 -31.99
N SER A 425 -11.15 8.78 -30.74
CA SER A 425 -10.29 9.24 -29.65
C SER A 425 -9.49 8.12 -28.95
N PHE A 426 -10.04 6.90 -28.86
CA PHE A 426 -9.44 5.83 -28.02
C PHE A 426 -9.35 4.47 -28.70
N ASN A 427 -10.31 4.11 -29.52
CA ASN A 427 -10.38 2.83 -30.21
C ASN A 427 -10.60 3.05 -31.70
N LEU A 428 -9.55 3.29 -32.44
CA LEU A 428 -9.64 3.40 -33.91
C LEU A 428 -10.30 2.18 -34.53
N PHE A 429 -10.19 1.02 -33.86
CA PHE A 429 -10.79 -0.24 -34.29
C PHE A 429 -11.76 -0.73 -33.23
N GLY A 430 -13.00 -1.03 -33.61
CA GLY A 430 -13.92 -1.77 -32.77
C GLY A 430 -13.40 -3.20 -32.56
N TYR A 431 -13.77 -3.83 -31.44
CA TYR A 431 -13.37 -5.20 -31.17
C TYR A 431 -14.42 -5.99 -30.36
N ARG A 432 -14.35 -7.32 -30.48
CA ARG A 432 -14.97 -8.26 -29.55
C ARG A 432 -13.87 -9.05 -28.89
N ARG A 433 -13.90 -9.12 -27.57
CA ARG A 433 -12.96 -9.87 -26.75
C ARG A 433 -13.73 -10.90 -25.92
N ALA A 434 -13.24 -12.13 -25.91
CA ALA A 434 -13.69 -13.17 -25.00
C ALA A 434 -12.47 -13.70 -24.26
N GLY A 435 -12.58 -13.86 -22.96
CA GLY A 435 -11.56 -14.38 -22.08
C GLY A 435 -12.11 -15.50 -21.19
N ALA A 436 -11.27 -16.49 -20.93
CA ALA A 436 -11.51 -17.51 -19.94
C ALA A 436 -10.23 -17.76 -19.17
N SER A 437 -10.29 -17.74 -17.86
CA SER A 437 -9.15 -18.07 -17.01
C SER A 437 -9.56 -18.99 -15.88
N GLY A 438 -8.61 -19.80 -15.44
CA GLY A 438 -8.80 -20.68 -14.29
C GLY A 438 -7.47 -20.97 -13.63
N ASN A 439 -7.52 -21.23 -12.35
CA ASN A 439 -6.39 -21.66 -11.55
C ASN A 439 -6.84 -22.68 -10.52
N PHE A 440 -5.94 -23.56 -10.15
CA PHE A 440 -6.19 -24.50 -9.06
C PHE A 440 -4.90 -24.80 -8.31
N GLN A 441 -5.04 -25.16 -7.04
CA GLN A 441 -3.99 -25.70 -6.20
C GLN A 441 -4.57 -26.77 -5.30
N TYR A 442 -3.95 -27.94 -5.30
CA TYR A 442 -4.29 -29.05 -4.46
C TYR A 442 -3.16 -29.40 -3.51
N LEU A 443 -3.46 -29.44 -2.21
CA LEU A 443 -2.52 -29.83 -1.16
C LEU A 443 -2.58 -31.35 -0.99
N LEU A 444 -1.52 -32.06 -1.36
CA LEU A 444 -1.37 -33.50 -1.16
C LEU A 444 -1.15 -33.81 0.32
N ASP A 445 -0.21 -33.07 0.92
CA ASP A 445 0.15 -33.13 2.34
C ASP A 445 0.65 -31.76 2.80
N ARG A 446 1.20 -31.69 4.03
CA ARG A 446 1.72 -30.43 4.60
C ARG A 446 2.87 -29.80 3.82
N ASN A 447 3.62 -30.62 3.06
CA ASN A 447 4.83 -30.20 2.36
C ASN A 447 4.66 -30.24 0.82
N SER A 448 3.64 -30.92 0.33
CA SER A 448 3.48 -31.18 -1.10
C SER A 448 2.18 -30.63 -1.64
N SER A 449 2.28 -29.93 -2.76
CA SER A 449 1.12 -29.41 -3.48
C SER A 449 1.38 -29.43 -4.99
N PHE A 450 0.34 -29.49 -5.76
CA PHE A 450 0.39 -29.25 -7.20
C PHE A 450 -0.73 -28.31 -7.62
N GLY A 451 -0.54 -27.67 -8.74
CA GLY A 451 -1.53 -26.73 -9.24
C GLY A 451 -1.13 -26.18 -10.60
N GLY A 452 -1.92 -25.25 -11.06
CA GLY A 452 -1.65 -24.58 -12.32
C GLY A 452 -2.66 -23.50 -12.63
N SER A 453 -2.41 -22.78 -13.70
CA SER A 453 -3.35 -21.81 -14.24
C SER A 453 -3.47 -21.93 -15.75
N LEU A 454 -4.62 -21.50 -16.26
CA LEU A 454 -4.93 -21.40 -17.67
C LEU A 454 -5.56 -20.04 -17.93
N ASN A 455 -5.04 -19.31 -18.92
CA ASN A 455 -5.63 -18.07 -19.39
C ASN A 455 -5.75 -18.12 -20.92
N LEU A 456 -6.98 -17.95 -21.38
CA LEU A 456 -7.34 -17.95 -22.79
C LEU A 456 -7.96 -16.58 -23.10
N MET A 457 -7.47 -15.91 -24.15
CA MET A 457 -8.06 -14.65 -24.62
C MET A 457 -8.12 -14.67 -26.15
N GLN A 458 -9.25 -14.24 -26.67
CA GLN A 458 -9.43 -13.99 -28.10
C GLN A 458 -9.99 -12.59 -28.29
N THR A 459 -9.33 -11.80 -29.11
CA THR A 459 -9.80 -10.50 -29.58
C THR A 459 -9.99 -10.54 -31.09
N ARG A 460 -11.16 -10.13 -31.56
CA ARG A 460 -11.46 -9.96 -32.99
C ARG A 460 -11.78 -8.50 -33.24
N TYR A 461 -11.06 -7.90 -34.17
CA TYR A 461 -11.27 -6.52 -34.55
C TYR A 461 -12.38 -6.36 -35.56
N GLU A 462 -13.26 -5.35 -35.38
CA GLU A 462 -14.45 -5.12 -36.18
C GLU A 462 -14.51 -3.67 -36.61
N GLY A 463 -14.31 -3.40 -37.88
CA GLY A 463 -14.47 -2.04 -38.43
C GLY A 463 -13.40 -1.03 -37.99
N THR A 464 -13.45 0.13 -38.58
CA THR A 464 -12.62 1.30 -38.30
C THR A 464 -13.49 2.49 -37.96
N ALA A 465 -13.00 3.45 -37.16
CA ALA A 465 -13.66 4.74 -37.01
C ALA A 465 -13.71 5.50 -38.34
N ALA A 466 -14.78 6.27 -38.55
CA ALA A 466 -14.91 7.12 -39.72
C ALA A 466 -13.76 8.14 -39.77
N GLY A 467 -12.99 8.18 -40.86
CA GLY A 467 -11.82 9.06 -41.00
C GLY A 467 -10.47 8.35 -40.93
N ALA A 468 -10.38 7.10 -40.46
CA ALA A 468 -9.16 6.32 -40.55
C ALA A 468 -8.85 5.94 -42.00
N THR A 469 -7.81 6.53 -42.59
CA THR A 469 -7.38 6.21 -43.95
C THR A 469 -7.01 4.74 -44.06
N SER A 470 -7.49 4.12 -45.09
CA SER A 470 -7.62 2.69 -45.38
C SER A 470 -6.35 1.84 -45.48
N GLN A 471 -5.20 2.22 -44.94
CA GLN A 471 -3.99 1.41 -45.05
C GLN A 471 -3.91 0.21 -44.09
N ALA A 472 -4.81 0.12 -43.15
CA ALA A 472 -4.94 -1.06 -42.31
C ALA A 472 -6.40 -1.51 -42.30
N SER A 473 -6.81 -2.30 -43.31
CA SER A 473 -8.06 -3.06 -43.20
C SER A 473 -7.88 -4.12 -42.10
N SER A 474 -8.02 -3.70 -40.85
CA SER A 474 -7.98 -4.61 -39.70
C SER A 474 -9.29 -5.38 -39.54
N GLN A 475 -10.24 -5.16 -40.47
CA GLN A 475 -11.51 -5.84 -40.46
C GLN A 475 -11.31 -7.36 -40.62
N GLY A 476 -11.69 -8.10 -39.58
CA GLY A 476 -11.47 -9.56 -39.51
C GLY A 476 -10.19 -10.00 -38.83
N SER A 477 -9.33 -9.05 -38.40
CA SER A 477 -8.15 -9.37 -37.63
C SER A 477 -8.44 -10.08 -36.33
N ARG A 478 -7.61 -11.05 -36.00
CA ARG A 478 -7.78 -11.86 -34.82
C ARG A 478 -6.49 -11.91 -34.02
N PHE A 479 -6.60 -11.68 -32.75
CA PHE A 479 -5.52 -11.94 -31.80
C PHE A 479 -5.98 -13.04 -30.82
N ARG A 480 -5.18 -14.05 -30.63
CA ARG A 480 -5.38 -15.10 -29.64
C ARG A 480 -4.21 -15.21 -28.73
N SER A 481 -4.46 -15.35 -27.45
CA SER A 481 -3.43 -15.60 -26.43
C SER A 481 -3.82 -16.79 -25.59
N LEU A 482 -2.89 -17.70 -25.41
CA LEU A 482 -2.99 -18.83 -24.49
C LEU A 482 -1.79 -18.73 -23.55
N TYR A 483 -2.05 -18.80 -22.26
CA TYR A 483 -1.04 -19.00 -21.23
C TYR A 483 -1.49 -20.15 -20.35
N ALA A 484 -0.64 -21.13 -20.14
CA ALA A 484 -0.86 -22.22 -19.21
C ALA A 484 0.41 -22.42 -18.38
N ASP A 485 0.24 -22.62 -17.10
CA ASP A 485 1.29 -23.07 -16.21
C ASP A 485 0.81 -24.22 -15.34
N ALA A 486 1.74 -25.10 -14.97
CA ALA A 486 1.55 -26.15 -14.01
C ALA A 486 2.75 -26.21 -13.08
N PHE A 487 2.52 -26.49 -11.83
CA PHE A 487 3.58 -26.65 -10.86
C PHE A 487 3.36 -27.86 -9.97
N TYR A 488 4.47 -28.43 -9.53
CA TYR A 488 4.56 -29.40 -8.45
C TYR A 488 5.55 -28.89 -7.41
N GLN A 489 5.12 -28.79 -6.18
CA GLN A 489 5.94 -28.35 -5.06
C GLN A 489 5.99 -29.46 -4.03
N THR A 490 7.17 -29.73 -3.52
CA THR A 490 7.38 -30.73 -2.46
C THR A 490 8.62 -30.40 -1.64
N ARG A 491 8.90 -31.18 -0.62
CA ARG A 491 10.11 -31.13 0.16
C ARG A 491 10.90 -32.43 -0.06
N PHE A 492 12.08 -32.29 -0.67
CA PHE A 492 13.01 -33.40 -0.79
C PHE A 492 14.03 -33.34 0.33
N PHE A 493 14.32 -34.47 0.95
CA PHE A 493 15.25 -34.54 2.08
C PHE A 493 14.88 -33.52 3.18
N ASP A 494 15.86 -32.81 3.68
CA ASP A 494 15.70 -31.73 4.66
C ASP A 494 15.68 -30.33 4.01
N TRP A 495 15.61 -30.27 2.68
CA TRP A 495 15.54 -29.00 1.97
C TRP A 495 14.18 -28.32 2.19
N PRO A 496 14.14 -27.00 2.37
CA PRO A 496 12.90 -26.32 2.73
C PRO A 496 11.78 -26.48 1.69
N ARG A 497 12.09 -26.33 0.40
CA ARG A 497 11.12 -26.40 -0.66
C ARG A 497 11.78 -26.64 -2.01
N SER A 498 11.25 -27.57 -2.76
CA SER A 498 11.56 -27.79 -4.18
C SER A 498 10.30 -27.60 -5.01
N ARG A 499 10.37 -26.82 -6.08
CA ARG A 499 9.23 -26.55 -6.95
C ARG A 499 9.62 -26.72 -8.41
N PHE A 500 8.83 -27.46 -9.15
CA PHE A 500 8.92 -27.63 -10.58
C PHE A 500 7.79 -26.86 -11.24
N ASN A 501 8.11 -26.01 -12.22
CA ASN A 501 7.13 -25.23 -12.97
C ASN A 501 7.29 -25.53 -14.46
N LEU A 502 6.19 -25.78 -15.11
CA LEU A 502 6.08 -25.87 -16.56
C LEU A 502 5.17 -24.73 -17.02
N SER A 503 5.65 -23.87 -17.90
CA SER A 503 4.83 -22.82 -18.51
C SER A 503 4.82 -22.92 -20.02
N VAL A 504 3.67 -22.67 -20.62
CA VAL A 504 3.44 -22.66 -22.07
C VAL A 504 2.72 -21.37 -22.43
N ARG A 505 3.21 -20.70 -23.44
CA ARG A 505 2.58 -19.48 -23.98
C ARG A 505 2.45 -19.58 -25.49
N ARG A 506 1.32 -19.13 -25.99
CA ARG A 506 1.07 -19.00 -27.42
C ARG A 506 0.31 -17.71 -27.70
N ASN A 507 0.92 -16.84 -28.47
CA ASN A 507 0.28 -15.64 -28.99
C ASN A 507 0.21 -15.74 -30.51
N GLU A 508 -0.97 -15.52 -31.08
CA GLU A 508 -1.25 -15.60 -32.49
C GLU A 508 -1.92 -14.29 -32.92
N ALA A 509 -1.32 -13.60 -33.86
CA ALA A 509 -1.90 -12.42 -34.50
C ALA A 509 -2.08 -12.66 -35.97
N ILE A 510 -3.32 -12.54 -36.44
CA ILE A 510 -3.70 -12.77 -37.81
C ILE A 510 -4.11 -11.43 -38.40
N VAL A 511 -3.17 -10.59 -38.87
CA VAL A 511 -3.47 -9.40 -39.70
C VAL A 511 -2.30 -8.59 -40.20
N LEU A 512 -1.25 -8.43 -39.52
CA LEU A 512 -0.12 -7.60 -39.96
C LEU A 512 1.12 -8.47 -40.28
N GLY A 513 0.88 -9.56 -41.00
CA GLY A 513 1.83 -10.66 -41.19
C GLY A 513 1.54 -11.74 -40.15
N ASP A 514 1.00 -12.86 -40.61
CA ASP A 514 0.67 -14.03 -39.79
C ASP A 514 1.81 -14.36 -38.82
N GLY A 515 1.69 -13.90 -37.59
CA GLY A 515 2.71 -14.03 -36.57
C GLY A 515 2.23 -14.93 -35.44
N THR A 516 2.90 -16.05 -35.26
CA THR A 516 2.73 -16.89 -34.08
C THR A 516 4.00 -16.84 -33.25
N ALA A 517 3.87 -16.49 -31.98
CA ALA A 517 4.94 -16.59 -31.00
C ALA A 517 4.53 -17.64 -29.94
N THR A 518 5.39 -18.64 -29.74
CA THR A 518 5.22 -19.64 -28.68
C THR A 518 6.44 -19.65 -27.77
N GLY A 519 6.22 -19.88 -26.50
CA GLY A 519 7.27 -20.07 -25.50
C GLY A 519 6.91 -21.22 -24.56
N GLU A 520 7.86 -22.08 -24.35
CA GLU A 520 7.78 -23.20 -23.41
C GLU A 520 8.94 -23.07 -22.43
N GLU A 521 8.70 -23.20 -21.14
CA GLU A 521 9.76 -23.13 -20.14
C GLU A 521 9.51 -24.14 -19.04
N LEU A 522 10.52 -24.94 -18.73
CA LEU A 522 10.56 -25.83 -17.58
C LEU A 522 11.56 -25.27 -16.58
N LEU A 523 11.15 -25.09 -15.35
CA LEU A 523 11.94 -24.53 -14.25
C LEU A 523 11.94 -25.46 -13.06
N TRP A 524 13.10 -25.62 -12.44
CA TRP A 524 13.26 -26.15 -11.10
C TRP A 524 13.72 -25.03 -10.19
N GLU A 525 12.96 -24.73 -9.17
CA GLU A 525 13.23 -23.77 -8.11
C GLU A 525 13.51 -24.51 -6.80
N GLN A 526 14.63 -24.21 -6.17
CA GLN A 526 15.06 -24.82 -4.93
C GLN A 526 15.37 -23.79 -3.88
N ASP A 527 14.71 -23.90 -2.72
CA ASP A 527 15.06 -23.15 -1.52
C ASP A 527 16.06 -23.99 -0.72
N TRP A 528 17.25 -23.44 -0.51
CA TRP A 528 18.35 -24.12 0.16
C TRP A 528 18.38 -23.85 1.67
N ILE A 529 17.96 -22.65 2.05
CA ILE A 529 17.96 -22.15 3.41
C ILE A 529 16.58 -21.57 3.67
N GLY A 530 15.90 -22.04 4.68
CA GLY A 530 14.58 -21.57 5.06
C GLY A 530 14.44 -21.46 6.56
N GLY A 531 13.95 -20.33 7.03
CA GLY A 531 13.54 -20.14 8.39
C GLY A 531 12.20 -19.42 8.40
N ARG A 532 11.12 -20.14 8.73
CA ARG A 532 9.77 -19.56 8.69
C ARG A 532 9.50 -18.52 9.78
N PHE A 533 10.29 -18.49 10.86
CA PHE A 533 9.96 -17.70 12.05
C PHE A 533 11.13 -16.95 12.70
N GLU A 534 12.31 -16.97 12.11
CA GLU A 534 13.45 -16.21 12.62
C GLU A 534 13.81 -15.07 11.68
N THR A 535 13.76 -13.85 12.18
CA THR A 535 13.91 -12.60 11.41
C THR A 535 15.28 -12.41 10.76
N LEU A 536 16.30 -13.14 11.17
CA LEU A 536 17.69 -12.97 10.70
C LEU A 536 18.26 -14.19 9.98
N ARG A 537 17.45 -15.18 9.57
CA ARG A 537 17.99 -16.32 8.82
C ARG A 537 18.28 -15.96 7.36
N PRO A 538 19.44 -16.36 6.85
CA PRO A 538 19.74 -16.19 5.44
C PRO A 538 18.76 -16.99 4.58
N GLU A 539 18.44 -16.45 3.40
CA GLU A 539 17.59 -17.09 2.41
C GLU A 539 18.40 -17.26 1.12
N LEU A 540 18.30 -18.43 0.52
CA LEU A 540 18.89 -18.71 -0.78
C LEU A 540 17.94 -19.58 -1.58
N THR A 541 17.47 -19.06 -2.70
CA THR A 541 16.66 -19.77 -3.69
C THR A 541 17.38 -19.74 -5.03
N THR A 542 17.53 -20.90 -5.66
CA THR A 542 18.04 -20.99 -7.02
C THR A 542 16.96 -21.50 -7.96
N THR A 543 17.00 -21.03 -9.20
CA THR A 543 16.12 -21.48 -10.27
C THR A 543 16.98 -21.93 -11.44
N ILE A 544 16.76 -23.13 -11.94
CA ILE A 544 17.42 -23.66 -13.13
C ILE A 544 16.34 -24.17 -14.07
N GLY A 545 16.50 -23.91 -15.35
CA GLY A 545 15.49 -24.34 -16.29
C GLY A 545 15.98 -24.31 -17.74
N TYR A 546 15.04 -24.63 -18.59
CA TYR A 546 15.25 -24.65 -20.03
C TYR A 546 14.04 -24.06 -20.74
N ALA A 547 14.27 -23.13 -21.64
CA ALA A 547 13.22 -22.46 -22.40
C ALA A 547 13.41 -22.69 -23.91
N ARG A 548 12.28 -22.78 -24.58
CA ARG A 548 12.17 -22.86 -26.02
C ARG A 548 11.20 -21.80 -26.53
N ASP A 549 11.71 -20.87 -27.32
CA ASP A 549 10.92 -19.82 -27.96
C ASP A 549 10.86 -20.03 -29.45
N ARG A 550 9.68 -19.90 -30.03
CA ARG A 550 9.46 -19.90 -31.47
C ARG A 550 8.74 -18.64 -31.88
N SER A 551 9.24 -17.94 -32.86
CA SER A 551 8.57 -16.75 -33.40
C SER A 551 8.95 -16.59 -34.87
N ASN A 552 7.95 -16.40 -35.72
CA ASN A 552 8.11 -16.13 -37.16
C ASN A 552 9.13 -17.05 -37.86
N GLY A 553 8.98 -18.36 -37.70
CA GLY A 553 9.83 -19.37 -38.31
C GLY A 553 11.18 -19.61 -37.62
N SER A 554 11.58 -18.78 -36.67
CA SER A 554 12.80 -19.00 -35.90
C SER A 554 12.52 -19.72 -34.58
N THR A 555 13.33 -20.71 -34.24
CA THR A 555 13.29 -21.43 -32.97
C THR A 555 14.57 -21.16 -32.20
N ARG A 556 14.44 -20.87 -30.91
CA ARG A 556 15.58 -20.69 -30.01
C ARG A 556 15.38 -21.52 -28.77
N ASN A 557 16.42 -22.24 -28.41
CA ASN A 557 16.48 -23.01 -27.16
C ASN A 557 17.61 -22.43 -26.33
N TYR A 558 17.37 -22.23 -25.01
CA TYR A 558 18.37 -21.68 -24.11
C TYR A 558 18.13 -22.09 -22.67
N PRO A 559 19.21 -22.23 -21.88
CA PRO A 559 19.04 -22.43 -20.44
C PRO A 559 18.51 -21.17 -19.79
N THR A 560 17.73 -21.34 -18.73
CA THR A 560 17.29 -20.27 -17.85
C THR A 560 17.85 -20.51 -16.47
N ALA A 561 18.19 -19.45 -15.76
CA ALA A 561 18.75 -19.53 -14.44
C ALA A 561 18.33 -18.31 -13.61
N GLY A 562 18.23 -18.50 -12.32
CA GLY A 562 17.95 -17.42 -11.39
C GLY A 562 18.53 -17.71 -10.01
N VAL A 563 18.77 -16.66 -9.28
CA VAL A 563 19.15 -16.72 -7.88
C VAL A 563 18.46 -15.60 -7.13
N GLN A 564 17.88 -15.93 -6.00
CA GLN A 564 17.37 -14.99 -5.03
C GLN A 564 18.06 -15.26 -3.71
N PHE A 565 18.56 -14.23 -3.06
CA PHE A 565 19.26 -14.36 -1.81
C PHE A 565 19.03 -13.18 -0.89
N ARG A 566 19.12 -13.46 0.42
CA ARG A 566 19.16 -12.49 1.51
C ARG A 566 20.14 -12.99 2.55
N PHE A 567 21.17 -12.21 2.82
CA PHE A 567 22.19 -12.53 3.80
C PHE A 567 22.39 -11.36 4.76
N TRP A 568 22.64 -11.68 6.03
CA TRP A 568 23.15 -10.74 7.02
C TRP A 568 24.59 -11.10 7.29
N LEU A 569 25.50 -10.18 7.06
CA LEU A 569 26.93 -10.34 7.32
C LEU A 569 27.25 -10.01 8.78
N ASP A 570 26.48 -9.10 9.37
CA ASP A 570 26.40 -8.81 10.79
C ASP A 570 24.98 -8.30 11.12
N ASP A 571 24.69 -8.00 12.40
CA ASP A 571 23.37 -7.53 12.86
C ASP A 571 22.92 -6.22 12.19
N GLY A 572 23.84 -5.50 11.60
CA GLY A 572 23.57 -4.21 10.93
C GLY A 572 23.82 -4.20 9.44
N PHE A 573 24.29 -5.28 8.82
CA PHE A 573 24.66 -5.33 7.42
C PHE A 573 23.93 -6.45 6.66
N SER A 574 23.01 -6.09 5.79
CA SER A 574 22.26 -7.01 4.96
C SER A 574 22.58 -6.85 3.48
N VAL A 575 22.59 -7.97 2.75
CA VAL A 575 22.70 -8.01 1.29
C VAL A 575 21.54 -8.82 0.76
N THR A 576 20.77 -8.23 -0.16
CA THR A 576 19.65 -8.89 -0.81
C THR A 576 19.81 -8.82 -2.32
N GLY A 577 19.35 -9.83 -3.02
CA GLY A 577 19.36 -9.77 -4.46
C GLY A 577 18.48 -10.81 -5.10
N ASN A 578 18.03 -10.47 -6.30
CA ASN A 578 17.45 -11.41 -7.21
C ASN A 578 18.03 -11.15 -8.60
N LEU A 579 18.51 -12.18 -9.26
CA LEU A 579 18.99 -12.14 -10.63
C LEU A 579 18.34 -13.29 -11.39
N ARG A 580 17.78 -13.00 -12.54
CA ARG A 580 17.08 -13.98 -13.34
C ARG A 580 17.38 -13.79 -14.82
N TYR A 581 17.78 -14.85 -15.48
CA TYR A 581 17.89 -14.95 -16.92
C TYR A 581 16.80 -15.87 -17.44
N THR A 582 15.78 -15.31 -18.06
CA THR A 582 14.59 -16.05 -18.50
C THR A 582 14.02 -15.50 -19.80
N SER A 583 13.06 -16.24 -20.34
CA SER A 583 12.18 -15.75 -21.38
C SER A 583 11.22 -14.70 -20.82
N GLN A 584 11.16 -13.56 -21.49
CA GLN A 584 10.17 -12.50 -21.22
C GLN A 584 9.21 -12.46 -22.42
N HIS A 585 7.92 -12.50 -22.13
CA HIS A 585 6.90 -12.54 -23.16
C HIS A 585 6.12 -11.22 -23.16
N GLY A 586 6.24 -10.45 -24.21
CA GLY A 586 5.35 -9.35 -24.56
C GLY A 586 4.32 -9.81 -25.59
N GLY A 587 3.22 -9.08 -25.79
CA GLY A 587 2.07 -9.47 -26.60
C GLY A 587 2.37 -10.33 -27.84
N LEU A 588 2.99 -9.75 -28.87
CA LEU A 588 3.32 -10.44 -30.14
C LEU A 588 4.78 -10.89 -30.25
N TYR A 589 5.60 -10.66 -29.25
CA TYR A 589 7.03 -11.01 -29.29
C TYR A 589 7.44 -11.75 -28.02
N THR A 590 8.43 -12.59 -28.18
CA THR A 590 9.16 -13.18 -27.06
C THR A 590 10.53 -12.53 -26.97
N SER A 591 10.94 -12.21 -25.78
CA SER A 591 12.28 -11.71 -25.51
C SER A 591 12.96 -12.56 -24.45
N ARG A 592 14.28 -12.56 -24.43
CA ARG A 592 15.08 -13.15 -23.37
C ARG A 592 16.01 -12.12 -22.79
N GLY A 593 16.31 -12.22 -21.53
CA GLY A 593 17.22 -11.28 -20.92
C GLY A 593 17.54 -11.58 -19.49
N LEU A 594 18.56 -10.90 -19.03
CA LEU A 594 18.94 -10.86 -17.62
C LEU A 594 18.25 -9.68 -16.96
N SER A 595 17.54 -9.95 -15.89
CA SER A 595 16.91 -8.92 -15.05
C SER A 595 17.16 -9.21 -13.57
N GLY A 596 17.19 -8.18 -12.78
CA GLY A 596 17.27 -8.33 -11.33
C GLY A 596 17.75 -7.09 -10.62
N THR A 597 17.79 -7.21 -9.31
CA THR A 597 18.22 -6.17 -8.38
C THR A 597 19.18 -6.80 -7.36
N VAL A 598 20.23 -6.10 -7.03
CA VAL A 598 21.12 -6.42 -5.92
C VAL A 598 21.22 -5.17 -5.06
N SER A 599 21.02 -5.31 -3.76
CA SER A 599 21.15 -4.22 -2.80
C SER A 599 21.90 -4.66 -1.56
N ALA A 600 22.64 -3.72 -1.01
CA ALA A 600 23.30 -3.87 0.28
C ALA A 600 22.95 -2.67 1.15
N GLU A 601 22.63 -2.93 2.41
CA GLU A 601 22.29 -1.90 3.40
C GLU A 601 23.04 -2.15 4.68
N LYS A 602 23.61 -1.10 5.26
CA LYS A 602 24.31 -1.14 6.55
C LYS A 602 23.76 -0.09 7.51
N ASN A 603 23.48 -0.52 8.73
CA ASN A 603 23.25 0.36 9.87
C ASN A 603 24.60 0.93 10.31
N LEU A 604 24.77 2.24 10.25
CA LEU A 604 26.04 2.93 10.60
C LEU A 604 26.06 3.35 12.07
N ALA A 605 24.93 3.82 12.58
CA ALA A 605 24.71 4.27 13.93
C ALA A 605 23.20 4.20 14.24
N PRO A 606 22.74 4.41 15.49
CA PRO A 606 21.32 4.48 15.80
C PRO A 606 20.60 5.48 14.90
N GLY A 607 19.61 4.98 14.15
CA GLY A 607 18.86 5.75 13.17
C GLY A 607 19.54 6.02 11.82
N TRP A 608 20.82 5.72 11.63
CA TRP A 608 21.54 5.94 10.39
C TRP A 608 21.71 4.67 9.59
N ARG A 609 21.30 4.72 8.32
CA ARG A 609 21.50 3.63 7.35
C ARG A 609 22.11 4.15 6.07
N ALA A 610 23.05 3.40 5.51
CA ALA A 610 23.57 3.64 4.18
C ALA A 610 23.33 2.41 3.32
N GLY A 611 23.00 2.63 2.07
CA GLY A 611 22.74 1.52 1.17
C GLY A 611 23.14 1.82 -0.27
N ILE A 612 23.32 0.73 -1.01
CA ILE A 612 23.55 0.72 -2.47
C ILE A 612 22.60 -0.28 -3.10
N ALA A 613 21.98 0.08 -4.20
CA ALA A 613 21.16 -0.83 -4.99
C ALA A 613 21.51 -0.70 -6.47
N ALA A 614 21.65 -1.83 -7.13
CA ALA A 614 21.88 -1.92 -8.57
C ALA A 614 20.74 -2.70 -9.22
N ASN A 615 20.12 -2.12 -10.24
CA ASN A 615 19.09 -2.76 -11.05
C ASN A 615 19.62 -3.00 -12.45
N LEU A 616 19.31 -4.15 -12.99
CA LEU A 616 19.66 -4.54 -14.35
C LEU A 616 18.42 -5.10 -15.03
N ASN A 617 18.10 -4.57 -16.19
CA ASN A 617 17.02 -5.10 -17.03
C ASN A 617 17.47 -5.13 -18.50
N GLN A 618 17.65 -6.32 -19.03
CA GLN A 618 18.05 -6.54 -20.41
C GLN A 618 16.99 -7.37 -21.12
N ALA A 619 16.60 -6.95 -22.30
CA ALA A 619 15.69 -7.68 -23.15
C ALA A 619 16.21 -7.74 -24.59
N ARG A 620 16.11 -8.92 -25.20
CA ARG A 620 16.41 -9.16 -26.62
C ARG A 620 15.18 -9.80 -27.26
N ALA A 621 14.41 -9.00 -27.96
CA ALA A 621 13.27 -9.50 -28.70
C ALA A 621 13.69 -10.29 -29.92
N THR A 622 13.00 -11.36 -30.23
CA THR A 622 13.31 -12.28 -31.31
C THR A 622 12.91 -11.75 -32.67
N SER A 623 11.77 -11.12 -32.75
CA SER A 623 11.28 -10.31 -33.87
C SER A 623 10.06 -9.52 -33.41
N VAL A 624 9.91 -8.35 -33.93
CA VAL A 624 8.64 -7.58 -33.85
C VAL A 624 8.09 -7.65 -35.27
N PRO A 625 6.89 -8.15 -35.50
CA PRO A 625 6.23 -7.99 -36.79
C PRO A 625 5.92 -6.51 -36.95
N VAL A 626 6.82 -5.78 -37.54
CA VAL A 626 6.58 -4.42 -38.00
C VAL A 626 6.08 -4.53 -39.43
N ALA A 627 5.06 -3.77 -39.75
CA ALA A 627 4.53 -3.61 -41.10
C ALA A 627 5.55 -3.09 -42.16
N LEU A 628 6.79 -2.97 -41.79
CA LEU A 628 7.91 -2.57 -42.59
C LEU A 628 8.88 -3.74 -42.69
N ASN A 629 9.09 -4.22 -43.89
CA ASN A 629 9.88 -5.35 -44.38
C ASN A 629 11.31 -5.60 -43.80
N THR A 630 11.61 -5.19 -42.61
CA THR A 630 12.89 -5.43 -41.94
C THR A 630 12.68 -6.06 -40.55
N PRO A 631 13.24 -7.26 -40.32
CA PRO A 631 13.25 -7.85 -38.98
C PRO A 631 14.14 -7.03 -38.05
N ALA A 632 13.59 -6.11 -37.32
CA ALA A 632 14.34 -5.33 -36.34
C ALA A 632 14.58 -6.17 -35.09
N LEU A 633 15.80 -6.56 -34.84
CA LEU A 633 16.28 -7.10 -33.58
C LEU A 633 16.18 -5.99 -32.52
N PHE A 634 15.13 -6.03 -31.70
CA PHE A 634 15.01 -5.08 -30.64
C PHE A 634 15.85 -5.53 -29.43
N ARG A 635 16.81 -4.71 -29.05
CA ARG A 635 17.62 -4.92 -27.83
C ARG A 635 17.44 -3.73 -26.92
N THR A 636 17.13 -4.01 -25.67
CA THR A 636 17.13 -3.00 -24.61
C THR A 636 18.05 -3.45 -23.48
N SER A 637 18.75 -2.54 -22.88
CA SER A 637 19.54 -2.76 -21.68
C SER A 637 19.41 -1.51 -20.82
N ASP A 638 18.87 -1.68 -19.63
CA ASP A 638 18.71 -0.64 -18.64
C ASP A 638 19.49 -1.05 -17.38
N LYS A 639 20.39 -0.20 -16.94
CA LYS A 639 21.21 -0.40 -15.76
C LYS A 639 21.11 0.84 -14.89
N THR A 640 20.73 0.65 -13.64
CA THR A 640 20.68 1.74 -12.69
C THR A 640 21.40 1.36 -11.41
N VAL A 641 22.15 2.30 -10.86
CA VAL A 641 22.81 2.14 -9.57
C VAL A 641 22.44 3.32 -8.70
N TYR A 642 22.06 3.04 -7.48
CA TYR A 642 21.70 4.04 -6.49
C TYR A 642 22.53 3.88 -5.24
N VAL A 643 22.92 5.00 -4.66
CA VAL A 643 23.52 5.08 -3.32
C VAL A 643 22.67 6.00 -2.49
N TYR A 644 22.36 5.62 -1.27
CA TYR A 644 21.57 6.45 -0.36
C TYR A 644 22.12 6.44 1.05
N LEU A 645 21.86 7.55 1.73
CA LEU A 645 22.06 7.72 3.16
C LEU A 645 20.74 8.16 3.77
N ARG A 646 20.26 7.39 4.76
CA ARG A 646 19.01 7.61 5.45
C ARG A 646 19.26 7.81 6.94
N TRP A 647 18.56 8.78 7.49
CA TRP A 647 18.45 8.98 8.93
C TRP A 647 16.99 8.95 9.33
N GLU A 648 16.66 8.08 10.27
CA GLU A 648 15.30 7.91 10.77
C GLU A 648 15.32 7.87 12.30
N GLY A 649 14.26 8.39 12.91
CA GLY A 649 14.10 8.34 14.35
C GLY A 649 12.64 8.43 14.75
N SER A 650 12.38 8.03 15.95
CA SER A 650 11.07 8.16 16.58
C SER A 650 11.23 8.52 18.05
N GLY A 651 10.20 9.11 18.61
CA GLY A 651 10.17 9.45 20.04
C GLY A 651 8.75 9.75 20.51
N GLY A 652 8.58 9.89 21.81
CA GLY A 652 7.29 10.04 22.45
C GLY A 652 6.53 8.71 22.53
N SER A 653 5.41 8.73 23.23
CA SER A 653 4.48 7.61 23.36
C SER A 653 3.12 7.97 22.75
N ALA A 654 2.39 6.98 22.23
CA ALA A 654 1.06 7.20 21.73
C ALA A 654 0.13 7.67 22.86
N TYR A 655 -0.76 8.62 22.54
CA TYR A 655 -1.76 9.06 23.51
C TYR A 655 -2.75 7.93 23.79
N GLN A 656 -2.98 7.71 25.10
CA GLN A 656 -4.05 6.83 25.58
C GLN A 656 -5.01 7.66 26.42
N ALA A 657 -6.23 7.84 25.94
CA ALA A 657 -7.28 8.47 26.73
C ALA A 657 -7.90 7.46 27.70
N VAL A 658 -8.15 7.89 28.91
CA VAL A 658 -8.79 7.09 29.97
C VAL A 658 -10.24 6.78 29.56
N GLY A 659 -10.70 5.55 29.73
CA GLY A 659 -12.07 5.15 29.39
C GLY A 659 -12.32 4.96 27.88
N ALA A 660 -11.28 4.62 27.08
CA ALA A 660 -11.41 4.46 25.63
C ALA A 660 -12.56 3.51 25.26
N ARG A 661 -13.48 3.99 24.42
CA ARG A 661 -14.60 3.23 23.85
C ARG A 661 -14.47 3.16 22.33
N THR A 662 -14.84 2.04 21.79
CA THR A 662 -14.83 1.86 20.33
C THR A 662 -15.74 2.89 19.66
N GLY A 663 -15.19 3.68 18.72
CA GLY A 663 -15.94 4.67 17.94
C GLY A 663 -15.94 6.09 18.47
N ASN A 664 -15.40 6.35 19.66
CA ASN A 664 -15.22 7.71 20.19
C ASN A 664 -13.80 8.21 19.93
N ALA A 665 -13.67 9.49 19.63
CA ALA A 665 -12.41 10.13 19.34
C ALA A 665 -12.20 11.39 20.17
N GLY A 666 -10.91 11.66 20.44
CA GLY A 666 -10.50 12.80 21.23
C GLY A 666 -10.74 12.61 22.72
N SER A 667 -10.36 13.60 23.48
CA SER A 667 -10.50 13.61 24.94
C SER A 667 -10.90 14.98 25.44
N GLY A 668 -11.47 14.97 26.63
CA GLY A 668 -11.66 16.11 27.50
C GLY A 668 -11.05 15.83 28.87
N SER A 669 -11.42 16.59 29.86
CA SER A 669 -11.10 16.35 31.29
C SER A 669 -12.37 16.25 32.13
N VAL A 670 -12.25 15.58 33.26
CA VAL A 670 -13.28 15.57 34.30
C VAL A 670 -12.64 16.14 35.54
N ALA A 671 -13.20 17.22 36.08
CA ALA A 671 -12.83 17.75 37.37
C ALA A 671 -14.03 17.77 38.29
N GLY A 672 -13.82 17.61 39.57
CA GLY A 672 -14.93 17.58 40.50
C GLY A 672 -14.53 17.81 41.95
N ARG A 673 -15.52 17.77 42.81
CA ARG A 673 -15.32 17.93 44.22
C ARG A 673 -16.19 16.93 44.99
N VAL A 674 -15.60 16.27 45.96
CA VAL A 674 -16.29 15.48 46.97
C VAL A 674 -16.52 16.40 48.21
N PHE A 675 -17.74 16.50 48.70
CA PHE A 675 -18.07 17.43 49.76
C PHE A 675 -18.96 16.79 50.85
N TYR A 676 -18.85 17.34 52.07
CA TYR A 676 -19.71 16.95 53.20
C TYR A 676 -21.08 17.56 53.01
N ASP A 677 -22.04 16.79 52.58
CA ASP A 677 -23.44 17.20 52.48
C ASP A 677 -24.08 17.11 53.89
N THR A 678 -24.13 18.26 54.55
CA THR A 678 -24.57 18.36 55.94
C THR A 678 -26.08 18.48 56.08
N ASN A 679 -26.78 18.91 55.04
CA ASN A 679 -28.21 19.10 55.01
C ASN A 679 -28.97 18.03 54.20
N ASN A 680 -28.23 17.09 53.55
CA ASN A 680 -28.74 16.00 52.72
C ASN A 680 -29.55 16.47 51.49
N ASP A 681 -29.21 17.62 50.90
CA ASP A 681 -29.88 18.10 49.70
C ASP A 681 -29.19 17.69 48.39
N GLY A 682 -27.96 17.14 48.46
CA GLY A 682 -27.18 16.68 47.32
C GLY A 682 -26.52 17.80 46.51
N GLU A 683 -26.66 19.07 46.92
CA GLU A 683 -26.09 20.23 46.22
C GLU A 683 -24.93 20.85 47.03
N ALA A 684 -23.77 21.07 46.36
CA ALA A 684 -22.63 21.68 47.03
C ALA A 684 -22.90 23.15 47.39
N GLN A 685 -22.86 23.50 48.67
CA GLN A 685 -23.14 24.85 49.16
C GLN A 685 -21.91 25.56 49.76
N ILE A 686 -22.04 26.90 49.90
CA ILE A 686 -21.01 27.71 50.56
C ILE A 686 -21.06 27.37 52.07
N GLY A 687 -19.98 26.80 52.58
CA GLY A 687 -19.86 26.36 53.97
C GLY A 687 -19.70 24.86 54.13
N GLU A 688 -19.96 24.08 53.10
CA GLU A 688 -19.69 22.66 53.08
C GLU A 688 -18.25 22.38 52.73
N GLY A 689 -17.57 21.70 53.66
CA GLY A 689 -16.14 21.37 53.49
C GLY A 689 -15.92 20.28 52.44
N GLY A 690 -14.77 20.32 51.75
CA GLY A 690 -14.33 19.25 50.90
C GLY A 690 -13.84 18.03 51.68
N VAL A 691 -13.98 16.85 51.12
CA VAL A 691 -13.51 15.60 51.73
C VAL A 691 -12.19 15.19 51.14
N ALA A 692 -11.12 15.26 51.93
CA ALA A 692 -9.77 14.93 51.48
C ALA A 692 -9.52 13.44 51.51
N ASN A 693 -8.56 12.99 50.67
CA ASN A 693 -8.08 11.61 50.59
C ASN A 693 -9.13 10.55 50.25
N VAL A 694 -10.19 10.94 49.56
CA VAL A 694 -11.22 10.01 49.08
C VAL A 694 -10.85 9.55 47.67
N GLU A 695 -10.93 8.25 47.46
CA GLU A 695 -10.70 7.65 46.16
C GLU A 695 -11.98 7.75 45.29
N VAL A 696 -11.85 8.43 44.16
CA VAL A 696 -12.86 8.56 43.13
C VAL A 696 -12.54 7.63 41.99
N LEU A 697 -13.48 6.78 41.59
CA LEU A 697 -13.35 5.86 40.49
C LEU A 697 -14.12 6.37 39.27
N LEU A 698 -13.46 6.45 38.14
CA LEU A 698 -14.10 6.69 36.84
C LEU A 698 -14.35 5.35 36.15
N ASP A 699 -15.59 5.08 35.76
CA ASP A 699 -16.06 3.82 35.15
C ASP A 699 -15.69 2.56 35.97
N GLY A 700 -15.55 2.71 37.30
CA GLY A 700 -15.15 1.62 38.21
C GLY A 700 -13.71 1.11 38.04
N ARG A 701 -12.89 1.79 37.26
CA ARG A 701 -11.56 1.28 36.85
C ARG A 701 -10.40 2.27 37.09
N TYR A 702 -10.62 3.53 36.78
CA TYR A 702 -9.58 4.56 36.90
C TYR A 702 -9.77 5.35 38.16
N ARG A 703 -8.70 5.64 38.88
CA ARG A 703 -8.77 6.28 40.20
C ARG A 703 -8.13 7.66 40.22
N ALA A 704 -8.72 8.56 40.96
CA ALA A 704 -8.11 9.80 41.40
C ALA A 704 -8.39 9.96 42.92
N VAL A 705 -7.48 10.62 43.61
CA VAL A 705 -7.63 10.88 45.07
C VAL A 705 -7.91 12.35 45.29
N THR A 706 -8.87 12.69 46.12
CA THR A 706 -9.21 14.08 46.40
C THR A 706 -8.12 14.79 47.23
N ASP A 707 -7.89 16.06 46.89
CA ASP A 707 -7.00 16.95 47.62
C ASP A 707 -7.63 17.43 48.97
N ARG A 708 -6.96 18.36 49.65
CA ARG A 708 -7.43 18.93 50.94
C ARG A 708 -8.76 19.66 50.84
N ASP A 709 -9.09 20.18 49.67
CA ASP A 709 -10.35 20.88 49.38
C ASP A 709 -11.40 19.96 48.78
N GLY A 710 -11.13 18.63 48.76
CA GLY A 710 -12.01 17.63 48.21
C GLY A 710 -12.04 17.58 46.70
N ARG A 711 -11.10 18.24 45.99
CA ARG A 711 -11.06 18.31 44.53
C ARG A 711 -10.34 17.10 43.96
N PHE A 712 -10.81 16.63 42.80
CA PHE A 712 -10.18 15.60 42.01
C PHE A 712 -10.19 15.98 40.53
N GLU A 713 -9.26 15.40 39.73
CA GLU A 713 -9.18 15.62 38.30
C GLU A 713 -8.73 14.34 37.57
N PHE A 714 -9.37 14.10 36.41
CA PHE A 714 -8.93 13.15 35.39
C PHE A 714 -8.62 13.96 34.13
N PRO A 715 -7.34 14.15 33.77
CA PRO A 715 -6.95 15.12 32.74
C PRO A 715 -7.20 14.69 31.31
N GLN A 716 -7.33 13.39 31.05
CA GLN A 716 -7.44 12.84 29.69
C GLN A 716 -8.49 11.72 29.64
N VAL A 717 -9.76 12.13 29.59
CA VAL A 717 -10.91 11.21 29.56
C VAL A 717 -11.49 11.21 28.16
N THR A 718 -11.83 10.04 27.63
CA THR A 718 -12.51 9.93 26.33
C THR A 718 -13.81 10.70 26.32
N THR A 719 -14.20 11.20 25.15
CA THR A 719 -15.47 11.89 24.98
C THR A 719 -16.67 10.98 25.23
N GLY A 720 -17.78 11.54 25.78
CA GLY A 720 -19.03 10.85 26.00
C GLY A 720 -19.35 10.63 27.48
N ARG A 721 -20.33 9.77 27.75
CA ARG A 721 -20.86 9.55 29.09
C ARG A 721 -19.99 8.60 29.90
N HIS A 722 -19.57 9.06 31.10
CA HIS A 722 -18.78 8.31 32.07
C HIS A 722 -19.49 8.31 33.43
N GLN A 723 -19.12 7.35 34.27
CA GLN A 723 -19.68 7.20 35.60
C GLN A 723 -18.60 7.38 36.67
N LEU A 724 -18.84 8.23 37.62
CA LEU A 724 -17.97 8.46 38.78
C LEU A 724 -18.59 7.77 40.00
N THR A 725 -17.78 7.06 40.75
CA THR A 725 -18.18 6.41 42.01
C THR A 725 -17.11 6.64 43.06
N LEU A 726 -17.49 6.61 44.33
CA LEU A 726 -16.55 6.71 45.46
C LEU A 726 -16.25 5.32 46.03
N THR A 727 -14.98 5.09 46.40
CA THR A 727 -14.58 3.92 47.18
C THR A 727 -15.00 4.16 48.64
N SER A 728 -16.02 3.46 49.11
CA SER A 728 -16.64 3.66 50.43
C SER A 728 -15.65 3.57 51.59
N GLU A 729 -14.64 2.74 51.46
CA GLU A 729 -13.59 2.50 52.47
C GLU A 729 -12.67 3.71 52.68
N THR A 730 -12.62 4.62 51.74
CA THR A 730 -11.77 5.82 51.81
C THR A 730 -12.51 7.05 52.34
N VAL A 731 -13.84 6.95 52.50
CA VAL A 731 -14.65 8.03 53.08
C VAL A 731 -14.50 8.02 54.60
N PRO A 732 -14.10 9.14 55.23
CA PRO A 732 -13.87 9.18 56.67
C PRO A 732 -15.18 9.01 57.48
N LEU A 733 -15.16 8.12 58.47
CA LEU A 733 -16.28 7.92 59.37
C LEU A 733 -16.56 9.20 60.22
N PRO A 734 -17.80 9.55 60.50
CA PRO A 734 -19.06 8.77 60.32
C PRO A 734 -19.78 9.02 58.99
N TRP A 735 -19.06 9.48 57.95
CA TRP A 735 -19.60 9.77 56.63
C TRP A 735 -19.51 8.56 55.72
N GLY A 736 -20.39 8.48 54.71
CA GLY A 736 -20.38 7.46 53.67
C GLY A 736 -20.90 8.01 52.35
N PRO A 737 -20.69 7.31 51.23
CA PRO A 737 -21.31 7.70 49.98
C PRO A 737 -22.84 7.80 50.11
N ALA A 738 -23.46 8.86 49.60
CA ALA A 738 -24.92 8.95 49.54
C ALA A 738 -25.50 7.75 48.76
N ARG A 739 -26.78 7.35 49.03
CA ARG A 739 -27.38 6.14 48.42
C ARG A 739 -27.31 6.08 46.90
N ASP A 740 -27.21 7.22 46.22
CA ASP A 740 -27.07 7.37 44.78
C ASP A 740 -25.76 8.06 44.40
N ALA A 741 -24.68 7.86 45.17
CA ALA A 741 -23.41 8.58 45.04
C ALA A 741 -22.57 8.15 43.81
N GLY A 742 -23.21 8.01 42.65
CA GLY A 742 -22.55 7.94 41.36
C GLY A 742 -22.96 9.15 40.52
N ALA A 743 -22.01 9.98 40.10
CA ALA A 743 -22.31 11.07 39.19
C ALA A 743 -22.04 10.58 37.74
N SER A 744 -23.05 10.75 36.87
CA SER A 744 -22.86 10.54 35.44
C SER A 744 -22.43 11.86 34.81
N VAL A 745 -21.30 11.88 34.16
CA VAL A 745 -20.74 13.07 33.49
C VAL A 745 -20.64 12.82 31.99
N ASP A 746 -20.98 13.83 31.20
CA ASP A 746 -20.77 13.80 29.75
C ASP A 746 -19.54 14.65 29.41
N VAL A 747 -18.47 13.99 28.98
CA VAL A 747 -17.17 14.62 28.70
C VAL A 747 -17.17 15.19 27.27
N PRO A 748 -17.13 16.54 27.17
CA PRO A 748 -17.09 17.18 25.85
C PRO A 748 -15.70 17.06 25.22
N LEU A 749 -15.65 17.08 23.89
CA LEU A 749 -14.38 17.14 23.15
C LEU A 749 -13.66 18.46 23.46
N ARG A 750 -12.39 18.38 23.88
CA ARG A 750 -11.53 19.52 24.23
C ARG A 750 -12.07 20.40 25.36
N GLY A 751 -13.02 19.90 26.13
CA GLY A 751 -13.63 20.62 27.24
C GLY A 751 -13.47 19.88 28.54
N GLN A 752 -14.02 20.46 29.62
CA GLN A 752 -14.03 19.89 30.95
C GLN A 752 -15.47 19.63 31.40
N ALA A 753 -15.71 18.40 31.86
CA ALA A 753 -16.93 18.07 32.58
C ALA A 753 -16.71 18.28 34.09
N SER A 754 -17.71 18.78 34.80
CA SER A 754 -17.65 19.00 36.24
C SER A 754 -18.60 18.07 36.99
N ALA A 755 -18.19 17.59 38.17
CA ALA A 755 -19.01 16.77 39.05
C ALA A 755 -18.89 17.21 40.51
N ALA A 756 -19.99 17.23 41.21
CA ALA A 756 -20.04 17.37 42.66
C ALA A 756 -20.61 16.07 43.24
N ILE A 757 -19.88 15.44 44.16
CA ILE A 757 -20.27 14.15 44.72
C ILE A 757 -20.45 14.29 46.23
N PRO A 758 -21.70 14.15 46.74
CA PRO A 758 -21.98 14.30 48.16
C PRO A 758 -21.58 13.06 48.97
N VAL A 759 -21.10 13.26 50.18
CA VAL A 759 -21.03 12.24 51.22
C VAL A 759 -21.96 12.63 52.37
N THR A 760 -22.77 11.69 52.82
CA THR A 760 -23.81 11.90 53.87
C THR A 760 -23.42 11.14 55.12
N ARG A 761 -24.01 11.55 56.27
CA ARG A 761 -23.75 10.92 57.55
C ARG A 761 -24.40 9.54 57.60
N VAL A 762 -23.62 8.49 57.90
CA VAL A 762 -24.15 7.12 58.00
C VAL A 762 -25.03 7.02 59.26
N GLY A 763 -26.32 6.70 59.06
CA GLY A 763 -27.26 6.49 60.16
C GLY A 763 -28.25 7.64 60.41
N GLN A 764 -28.35 8.65 59.58
CA GLN A 764 -29.47 9.62 59.57
C GLN A 764 -30.47 9.29 58.47
#